data_a79d283ab7624b26e01b0edbcd405a7d
#
_entry.id   a79d283ab7624b26e01b0edbcd405a7d
#
_cell.length_a   1.000
_cell.length_b   1.000
_cell.length_c   1.000
_cell.angle_alpha   90.00
_cell.angle_beta   90.00
_cell.angle_gamma   90.00
#
_symmetry.space_group_name_H-M   'P 1'
#
loop_
_entity.id
_entity.type
_entity.pdbx_description
1 polymer ?
#
loop_
_entity_poly.entity_id
_entity_poly.type
_entity_poly.pdbx_seq_one_letter_code
_entity_poly.pdbx_strand_id
1 'polypeptide(L)'
;MRKSTFSLVRRSSFVLLLLLCLYRLEGHAFERNLWDDGWRFAICQDDSPQQSVFDDSAWRLLDLPHDWAIEEDFHALHPSGANGGALPGGKGWYRKHLVLQDKDASSRYALHFDGAYMNTSVYVNSQLVGTRPYGFISFSFDLTPYLNKQGDNVIAVKVDNSQQPNSRWYTGCGIYRHVYLMKSTDVRIAQWGVQAITEVKKGVGNVMLNTQIENLSGRNRRLIVRQKVWNKNHEVVAQGSKAINVVAPATMVSQQMRVQKPKLWSLSSPYLYTVTTEVLENNRVIDCDTFNLGLHTVKFDVQKGFFLNGENIKINGVCLHGDLGCLGAAINEDALHRQVKMMMEMGVNAIRCSHNPPAPELLNLCDSLGVLVVDESFDSWLQGKTPYDYSLYFKSWFERDLRDMVLRDRNHPSIILWSIGNEVLEQWNKVNNSGMALEDVNILLNNTRDKSALSQGDTLNLNSKLTQALAAIVRRYDPTRMITAGCNEVSPNNNLFKSGALDVIGFNYHQKKVKDVPQNFPGKPFLMTETVSALQTRGYYKMPSDSLFRMPGKKRPFTDPTFLCSSYDNSCAYWGSTHEQTWDVVKHTPYCAGQFIWTGFDYIGEPTPFNFPARSSYFGIVDLAGFPKDCYYMYQSEWTDKPVLHLFPHWNWIEGQTIDLWCYYNQADEVELFINGKSQGVRQKRNDHEYHVAWRVTFEPGEARVVARKNGKVVGEQARKTAGTPHHIRLTPNRQVLKANGRSLSFVSVEVVDKDGNLCPWAENNIHFSLSGDAKIAGVDNGSPFSLERFQANERRAFFGKCLVVVQAGKKPSNIQLTAKGVDLAPQTINIKSE
;
A
#
# COMPACT_ATOMS: atom_id res chain seq x y z
N MET A 1 -21.80 -8.72 55.90
CA MET A 1 -22.12 -7.30 55.66
C MET A 1 -21.00 -6.60 54.97
N ARG A 2 -21.17 -6.20 53.76
CA ARG A 2 -20.89 -5.01 52.94
C ARG A 2 -20.76 -5.42 51.49
N LYS A 3 -21.88 -5.18 50.79
CA LYS A 3 -21.94 -5.10 49.34
C LYS A 3 -21.25 -3.81 48.93
N SER A 4 -20.37 -3.83 47.94
CA SER A 4 -19.91 -2.62 47.27
C SER A 4 -20.08 -2.76 45.76
N THR A 5 -20.95 -2.00 45.29
CA THR A 5 -21.12 -1.25 44.05
C THR A 5 -19.91 -1.26 43.08
N PHE A 6 -20.07 -2.00 42.00
CA PHE A 6 -19.37 -1.81 40.74
C PHE A 6 -20.37 -2.00 39.61
N SER A 7 -21.01 -0.92 39.24
CA SER A 7 -21.72 -0.80 37.98
C SER A 7 -22.15 0.67 37.86
N LEU A 8 -21.47 1.42 36.96
CA LEU A 8 -21.95 2.64 36.27
C LEU A 8 -20.80 3.46 35.65
N VAL A 9 -20.05 2.87 34.74
CA VAL A 9 -19.16 3.66 33.86
C VAL A 9 -19.02 3.01 32.46
N ARG A 10 -20.05 2.42 31.92
CA ARG A 10 -19.98 1.83 30.55
C ARG A 10 -21.11 2.22 29.60
N ARG A 11 -21.88 3.27 29.92
CA ARG A 11 -22.98 3.71 29.05
C ARG A 11 -22.86 5.13 28.48
N SER A 12 -21.81 5.87 28.78
CA SER A 12 -21.69 7.27 28.34
C SER A 12 -20.91 7.46 27.02
N SER A 13 -20.19 6.46 26.50
CA SER A 13 -19.39 6.62 25.30
C SER A 13 -20.14 6.36 23.97
N PHE A 14 -21.30 5.71 24.04
CA PHE A 14 -22.07 5.37 22.82
C PHE A 14 -23.10 6.46 22.44
N VAL A 15 -23.48 7.32 23.37
CA VAL A 15 -24.45 8.39 23.11
C VAL A 15 -23.78 9.64 22.52
N LEU A 16 -22.47 9.83 22.72
CA LEU A 16 -21.75 11.01 22.20
C LEU A 16 -21.34 10.89 20.72
N LEU A 17 -21.19 9.66 20.17
CA LEU A 17 -20.97 9.47 18.72
C LEU A 17 -22.23 9.71 17.89
N LEU A 18 -23.42 9.50 18.47
CA LEU A 18 -24.69 9.82 17.82
C LEU A 18 -25.04 11.33 17.87
N LEU A 19 -24.47 12.08 18.81
CA LEU A 19 -24.72 13.52 18.93
C LEU A 19 -23.89 14.37 17.96
N LEU A 20 -22.77 13.86 17.43
CA LEU A 20 -22.02 14.51 16.36
C LEU A 20 -22.66 14.32 14.97
N CYS A 21 -23.51 13.29 14.81
CA CYS A 21 -24.36 13.13 13.61
C CYS A 21 -25.71 13.86 13.70
N LEU A 22 -26.07 14.43 14.84
CA LEU A 22 -27.38 15.08 15.06
C LEU A 22 -27.33 16.60 15.08
N TYR A 23 -26.20 17.25 14.85
CA TYR A 23 -26.26 18.60 14.32
C TYR A 23 -26.64 18.55 12.83
N ARG A 24 -27.82 18.08 12.52
CA ARG A 24 -28.57 18.53 11.34
C ARG A 24 -28.83 20.01 11.54
N LEU A 25 -27.84 20.83 11.22
CA LEU A 25 -28.09 22.22 10.86
C LEU A 25 -28.94 22.17 9.60
N GLU A 26 -30.21 22.46 9.72
CA GLU A 26 -31.09 22.65 8.59
C GLU A 26 -30.38 23.58 7.59
N GLY A 27 -30.07 23.04 6.39
CA GLY A 27 -29.49 23.80 5.31
C GLY A 27 -27.99 23.79 5.16
N HIS A 28 -27.32 22.59 5.22
CA HIS A 28 -25.93 22.48 4.79
C HIS A 28 -25.82 22.71 3.29
N ALA A 29 -25.08 23.75 2.93
CA ALA A 29 -24.77 24.06 1.54
C ALA A 29 -23.75 23.09 0.93
N PHE A 30 -22.99 22.35 1.75
CA PHE A 30 -21.98 21.37 1.33
C PHE A 30 -22.30 19.98 1.88
N GLU A 31 -22.31 18.98 1.00
CA GLU A 31 -22.43 17.57 1.35
C GLU A 31 -21.41 16.75 0.54
N ARG A 32 -20.71 15.84 1.20
CA ARG A 32 -19.88 14.81 0.57
C ARG A 32 -20.44 13.46 0.97
N ASN A 33 -21.20 12.87 0.07
CA ASN A 33 -21.90 11.61 0.33
C ASN A 33 -21.14 10.45 -0.37
N LEU A 34 -20.79 9.41 0.39
CA LEU A 34 -20.28 8.18 -0.19
C LEU A 34 -21.33 7.59 -1.13
N TRP A 35 -20.96 7.34 -2.37
CA TRP A 35 -21.91 6.96 -3.42
C TRP A 35 -21.62 5.60 -4.04
N ASP A 36 -21.04 4.70 -3.25
CA ASP A 36 -20.56 3.38 -3.65
C ASP A 36 -21.67 2.37 -3.89
N ASP A 37 -22.77 2.44 -3.15
CA ASP A 37 -23.80 1.39 -3.16
C ASP A 37 -24.63 1.40 -4.45
N GLY A 38 -25.03 0.20 -4.94
CA GLY A 38 -26.07 0.05 -5.93
C GLY A 38 -25.73 0.51 -7.35
N TRP A 39 -24.52 0.25 -7.81
CA TRP A 39 -24.13 0.43 -9.20
C TRP A 39 -24.51 -0.79 -10.05
N ARG A 40 -24.98 -0.56 -11.27
CA ARG A 40 -25.15 -1.58 -12.30
C ARG A 40 -23.86 -1.69 -13.10
N PHE A 41 -23.41 -2.91 -13.34
CA PHE A 41 -22.14 -3.17 -14.00
C PHE A 41 -22.24 -4.23 -15.07
N ALA A 42 -21.58 -4.02 -16.20
CA ALA A 42 -21.30 -5.02 -17.22
C ALA A 42 -20.00 -4.72 -17.97
N ILE A 43 -19.37 -5.77 -18.50
CA ILE A 43 -18.29 -5.66 -19.48
C ILE A 43 -18.95 -5.52 -20.85
N CYS A 44 -18.69 -4.42 -21.55
CA CYS A 44 -19.26 -4.14 -22.86
C CYS A 44 -18.23 -3.48 -23.76
N GLN A 45 -18.05 -4.00 -24.96
CA GLN A 45 -17.02 -3.50 -25.89
C GLN A 45 -17.46 -2.28 -26.68
N ASP A 46 -18.75 -2.08 -26.90
CA ASP A 46 -19.30 -0.91 -27.57
C ASP A 46 -19.57 0.24 -26.59
N ASP A 47 -19.92 1.40 -27.11
CA ASP A 47 -20.18 2.60 -26.35
C ASP A 47 -21.68 2.90 -26.18
N SER A 48 -22.59 1.97 -26.53
CA SER A 48 -24.04 2.14 -26.36
C SER A 48 -24.47 2.42 -24.90
N PRO A 49 -23.77 1.90 -23.85
CA PRO A 49 -24.14 2.20 -22.47
C PRO A 49 -24.02 3.66 -22.05
N GLN A 50 -23.37 4.53 -22.82
CA GLN A 50 -23.37 5.97 -22.57
C GLN A 50 -24.75 6.61 -22.73
N GLN A 51 -25.64 5.99 -23.53
CA GLN A 51 -26.96 6.52 -23.81
C GLN A 51 -27.90 6.41 -22.62
N SER A 52 -28.62 7.48 -22.30
CA SER A 52 -29.58 7.49 -21.17
C SER A 52 -30.71 6.47 -21.35
N VAL A 53 -31.12 6.23 -22.60
CA VAL A 53 -32.19 5.27 -22.95
C VAL A 53 -31.73 3.81 -22.98
N PHE A 54 -30.45 3.53 -22.77
CA PHE A 54 -29.93 2.16 -22.72
C PHE A 54 -30.55 1.39 -21.56
N ASP A 55 -31.07 0.20 -21.83
CA ASP A 55 -31.64 -0.70 -20.81
C ASP A 55 -30.54 -1.45 -20.08
N ASP A 56 -30.30 -1.08 -18.84
CA ASP A 56 -29.33 -1.72 -17.93
C ASP A 56 -30.00 -2.64 -16.89
N SER A 57 -31.28 -2.97 -17.04
CA SER A 57 -32.05 -3.73 -16.06
C SER A 57 -31.50 -5.14 -15.81
N ALA A 58 -30.91 -5.76 -16.83
CA ALA A 58 -30.25 -7.07 -16.74
C ALA A 58 -28.82 -7.03 -16.19
N TRP A 59 -28.26 -5.85 -15.94
CA TRP A 59 -26.89 -5.74 -15.45
C TRP A 59 -26.76 -6.13 -13.99
N ARG A 60 -25.59 -6.67 -13.65
CA ARG A 60 -25.26 -7.03 -12.26
C ARG A 60 -25.28 -5.81 -11.36
N LEU A 61 -26.02 -5.89 -10.26
CA LEU A 61 -25.99 -4.89 -9.20
C LEU A 61 -24.82 -5.17 -8.26
N LEU A 62 -24.03 -4.17 -7.99
CA LEU A 62 -22.87 -4.27 -7.08
C LEU A 62 -22.61 -2.98 -6.32
N ASP A 63 -21.82 -3.10 -5.27
CA ASP A 63 -21.29 -1.98 -4.50
C ASP A 63 -19.80 -1.78 -4.84
N LEU A 64 -19.34 -0.51 -4.87
CA LEU A 64 -17.94 -0.13 -5.01
C LEU A 64 -17.22 -0.21 -3.64
N PRO A 65 -15.90 -0.32 -3.61
CA PRO A 65 -14.94 -0.50 -4.71
C PRO A 65 -15.05 -1.84 -5.42
N HIS A 66 -14.73 -1.87 -6.72
CA HIS A 66 -14.88 -3.06 -7.55
C HIS A 66 -13.72 -3.20 -8.53
N ASP A 67 -13.20 -4.42 -8.63
CA ASP A 67 -12.15 -4.85 -9.56
C ASP A 67 -12.64 -6.11 -10.26
N TRP A 68 -13.04 -5.97 -11.54
CA TRP A 68 -13.62 -7.11 -12.26
C TRP A 68 -12.58 -8.14 -12.68
N ALA A 69 -11.31 -7.75 -12.84
CA ALA A 69 -10.30 -8.69 -13.35
C ALA A 69 -9.98 -9.79 -12.32
N ILE A 70 -10.06 -9.48 -11.01
CA ILE A 70 -9.78 -10.46 -9.96
C ILE A 70 -10.86 -11.54 -9.84
N GLU A 71 -12.01 -11.33 -10.46
CA GLU A 71 -13.13 -12.28 -10.49
C GLU A 71 -12.96 -13.36 -11.56
N GLU A 72 -11.98 -13.21 -12.46
CA GLU A 72 -11.80 -14.04 -13.65
C GLU A 72 -10.68 -15.08 -13.49
N ASP A 73 -10.54 -15.94 -14.52
CA ASP A 73 -9.51 -16.98 -14.55
C ASP A 73 -8.15 -16.43 -14.96
N PHE A 74 -7.08 -17.03 -14.43
CA PHE A 74 -5.73 -16.79 -14.90
C PHE A 74 -5.49 -17.52 -16.22
N HIS A 75 -5.00 -16.83 -17.23
CA HIS A 75 -4.75 -17.43 -18.52
C HIS A 75 -3.55 -16.82 -19.24
N ALA A 76 -2.73 -17.69 -19.88
CA ALA A 76 -1.53 -17.29 -20.61
C ALA A 76 -1.80 -16.32 -21.78
N LEU A 77 -3.00 -16.37 -22.36
CA LEU A 77 -3.38 -15.55 -23.52
C LEU A 77 -3.94 -14.16 -23.14
N HIS A 78 -4.10 -13.87 -21.85
CA HIS A 78 -4.49 -12.52 -21.46
C HIS A 78 -3.38 -11.52 -21.82
N PRO A 79 -3.71 -10.38 -22.45
CA PRO A 79 -2.70 -9.42 -22.92
C PRO A 79 -1.84 -8.81 -21.80
N SER A 80 -2.27 -8.89 -20.56
CA SER A 80 -1.50 -8.48 -19.38
C SER A 80 -0.22 -9.30 -19.19
N GLY A 81 -0.21 -10.54 -19.74
CA GLY A 81 0.90 -11.49 -19.54
C GLY A 81 1.12 -11.83 -18.06
N ALA A 82 2.11 -12.66 -17.78
CA ALA A 82 2.47 -13.04 -16.41
C ALA A 82 2.86 -11.84 -15.55
N ASN A 83 3.51 -10.84 -16.16
CA ASN A 83 3.93 -9.62 -15.46
C ASN A 83 2.76 -8.73 -15.01
N GLY A 84 1.63 -8.76 -15.71
CA GLY A 84 0.38 -8.12 -15.28
C GLY A 84 -0.55 -9.06 -14.49
N GLY A 85 -0.05 -10.24 -14.08
CA GLY A 85 -0.79 -11.21 -13.28
C GLY A 85 -1.61 -12.22 -14.09
N ALA A 86 -1.49 -12.24 -15.42
CA ALA A 86 -2.24 -13.13 -16.33
C ALA A 86 -3.75 -13.06 -16.15
N LEU A 87 -4.29 -11.89 -15.78
CA LEU A 87 -5.71 -11.57 -15.63
C LEU A 87 -6.20 -10.68 -16.77
N PRO A 88 -7.51 -10.71 -17.11
CA PRO A 88 -8.02 -9.97 -18.26
C PRO A 88 -8.03 -8.46 -18.02
N GLY A 89 -7.99 -7.71 -19.11
CA GLY A 89 -8.37 -6.31 -19.17
C GLY A 89 -9.83 -6.11 -19.55
N GLY A 90 -10.10 -5.15 -20.44
CA GLY A 90 -11.42 -4.94 -21.04
C GLY A 90 -12.00 -3.57 -20.78
N LYS A 91 -13.26 -3.39 -21.19
CA LYS A 91 -14.05 -2.18 -20.98
C LYS A 91 -15.20 -2.47 -20.03
N GLY A 92 -15.15 -1.89 -18.85
CA GLY A 92 -16.22 -2.00 -17.85
C GLY A 92 -17.10 -0.76 -17.90
N TRP A 93 -18.40 -0.94 -17.85
CA TRP A 93 -19.37 0.11 -17.74
C TRP A 93 -20.12 0.01 -16.42
N TYR A 94 -20.22 1.16 -15.76
CA TYR A 94 -20.97 1.34 -14.53
C TYR A 94 -22.07 2.35 -14.76
N ARG A 95 -23.31 2.03 -14.33
CA ARG A 95 -24.44 2.92 -14.48
C ARG A 95 -25.18 3.07 -13.17
N LYS A 96 -25.68 4.28 -12.90
CA LYS A 96 -26.47 4.59 -11.72
C LYS A 96 -27.41 5.75 -11.98
N HIS A 97 -28.61 5.66 -11.44
CA HIS A 97 -29.61 6.71 -11.53
C HIS A 97 -29.49 7.69 -10.35
N LEU A 98 -29.57 8.99 -10.66
CA LEU A 98 -29.57 10.08 -9.71
C LEU A 98 -30.86 10.89 -9.85
N VAL A 99 -31.79 10.66 -8.94
CA VAL A 99 -33.05 11.44 -8.91
C VAL A 99 -32.86 12.70 -8.07
N LEU A 100 -32.99 13.84 -8.67
CA LEU A 100 -32.89 15.14 -8.01
C LEU A 100 -34.25 15.81 -7.87
N GLN A 101 -34.45 16.48 -6.74
CA GLN A 101 -35.60 17.37 -6.47
C GLN A 101 -35.09 18.71 -5.92
N ASP A 102 -34.03 19.23 -6.54
CA ASP A 102 -33.31 20.41 -6.07
C ASP A 102 -33.94 21.69 -6.67
N LYS A 103 -34.48 22.53 -5.78
CA LYS A 103 -35.06 23.82 -6.15
C LYS A 103 -34.07 24.97 -6.09
N ASP A 104 -32.86 24.77 -5.54
CA ASP A 104 -31.84 25.80 -5.42
C ASP A 104 -31.01 25.90 -6.72
N ALA A 105 -31.18 27.02 -7.40
CA ALA A 105 -30.43 27.27 -8.62
C ALA A 105 -28.92 27.40 -8.40
N SER A 106 -28.48 27.74 -7.20
CA SER A 106 -27.06 27.84 -6.83
C SER A 106 -26.41 26.51 -6.47
N SER A 107 -27.18 25.40 -6.36
CA SER A 107 -26.63 24.09 -6.06
C SER A 107 -25.74 23.60 -7.20
N ARG A 108 -24.54 23.15 -6.82
CA ARG A 108 -23.54 22.51 -7.68
C ARG A 108 -23.35 21.05 -7.27
N TYR A 109 -23.18 20.22 -8.27
CA TYR A 109 -22.96 18.77 -8.08
C TYR A 109 -21.68 18.36 -8.76
N ALA A 110 -20.86 17.58 -8.08
CA ALA A 110 -19.67 16.96 -8.65
C ALA A 110 -19.61 15.48 -8.27
N LEU A 111 -19.07 14.68 -9.16
CA LEU A 111 -18.73 13.28 -8.89
C LEU A 111 -17.22 13.18 -8.68
N HIS A 112 -16.82 12.72 -7.50
CA HIS A 112 -15.44 12.54 -7.13
C HIS A 112 -15.10 11.07 -7.06
N PHE A 113 -13.98 10.70 -7.69
CA PHE A 113 -13.40 9.35 -7.68
C PHE A 113 -12.07 9.40 -6.95
N ASP A 114 -11.87 8.52 -5.99
CA ASP A 114 -10.54 8.35 -5.38
C ASP A 114 -9.58 7.59 -6.30
N GLY A 115 -10.11 6.87 -7.29
CA GLY A 115 -9.35 6.22 -8.36
C GLY A 115 -10.20 5.25 -9.17
N ALA A 116 -9.92 5.17 -10.48
CA ALA A 116 -10.54 4.20 -11.39
C ALA A 116 -9.55 3.85 -12.50
N TYR A 117 -9.23 2.58 -12.68
CA TYR A 117 -8.17 2.16 -13.58
C TYR A 117 -8.70 1.47 -14.83
N MET A 118 -8.49 2.07 -16.03
CA MET A 118 -7.94 3.37 -16.38
C MET A 118 -8.80 4.02 -17.48
N ASN A 119 -8.35 5.17 -18.05
CA ASN A 119 -9.05 5.86 -19.14
C ASN A 119 -10.55 6.06 -18.83
N THR A 120 -10.83 6.55 -17.63
CA THR A 120 -12.19 6.72 -17.13
C THR A 120 -12.90 7.86 -17.81
N SER A 121 -14.05 7.58 -18.43
CA SER A 121 -14.92 8.59 -19.05
C SER A 121 -16.26 8.62 -18.34
N VAL A 122 -16.73 9.79 -17.97
CA VAL A 122 -18.00 10.00 -17.26
C VAL A 122 -18.99 10.69 -18.19
N TYR A 123 -20.21 10.14 -18.24
CA TYR A 123 -21.32 10.66 -19.00
C TYR A 123 -22.50 10.95 -18.07
N VAL A 124 -23.22 12.03 -18.33
CA VAL A 124 -24.48 12.37 -17.68
C VAL A 124 -25.51 12.59 -18.77
N ASN A 125 -26.63 11.87 -18.70
CA ASN A 125 -27.73 12.00 -19.66
C ASN A 125 -27.25 11.93 -21.13
N SER A 126 -26.37 10.96 -21.45
CA SER A 126 -25.73 10.74 -22.76
C SER A 126 -24.61 11.74 -23.13
N GLN A 127 -24.35 12.76 -22.33
CA GLN A 127 -23.35 13.78 -22.63
C GLN A 127 -22.04 13.46 -21.91
N LEU A 128 -20.91 13.51 -22.66
CA LEU A 128 -19.58 13.33 -22.06
C LEU A 128 -19.23 14.53 -21.17
N VAL A 129 -19.03 14.27 -19.87
CA VAL A 129 -18.59 15.29 -18.91
C VAL A 129 -17.07 15.45 -18.93
N GLY A 130 -16.35 14.36 -19.02
CA GLY A 130 -14.89 14.37 -19.09
C GLY A 130 -14.25 12.99 -19.04
N THR A 131 -12.93 12.98 -19.26
CA THR A 131 -12.10 11.78 -19.25
C THR A 131 -10.88 12.00 -18.37
N ARG A 132 -10.46 10.95 -17.64
CA ARG A 132 -9.21 10.91 -16.87
C ARG A 132 -8.44 9.64 -17.23
N PRO A 133 -7.25 9.77 -17.88
CA PRO A 133 -6.46 8.58 -18.26
C PRO A 133 -5.74 7.92 -17.10
N TYR A 134 -5.12 8.70 -16.19
CA TYR A 134 -4.30 8.17 -15.10
C TYR A 134 -5.18 7.61 -13.98
N GLY A 135 -5.17 6.28 -13.83
CA GLY A 135 -6.11 5.59 -12.96
C GLY A 135 -5.77 5.63 -11.46
N PHE A 136 -4.58 6.05 -11.09
CA PHE A 136 -4.13 6.04 -9.69
C PHE A 136 -4.41 7.33 -8.93
N ILE A 137 -4.73 8.41 -9.63
CA ILE A 137 -4.99 9.71 -9.00
C ILE A 137 -6.49 9.92 -8.76
N SER A 138 -6.81 10.65 -7.69
CA SER A 138 -8.18 11.11 -7.45
C SER A 138 -8.56 12.26 -8.37
N PHE A 139 -9.81 12.29 -8.81
CA PHE A 139 -10.30 13.32 -9.73
C PHE A 139 -11.79 13.59 -9.52
N SER A 140 -12.21 14.76 -9.96
CA SER A 140 -13.63 15.17 -9.91
C SER A 140 -14.09 15.74 -11.23
N PHE A 141 -15.38 15.55 -11.52
CA PHE A 141 -16.08 16.18 -12.62
C PHE A 141 -17.28 16.97 -12.14
N ASP A 142 -17.43 18.22 -12.59
CA ASP A 142 -18.64 19.03 -12.36
C ASP A 142 -19.78 18.48 -13.22
N LEU A 143 -20.79 17.94 -12.59
CA LEU A 143 -21.98 17.40 -13.25
C LEU A 143 -23.05 18.45 -13.50
N THR A 144 -22.97 19.61 -12.84
CA THR A 144 -24.02 20.62 -12.78
C THR A 144 -24.59 21.03 -14.14
N PRO A 145 -23.77 21.28 -15.18
CA PRO A 145 -24.27 21.69 -16.51
C PRO A 145 -25.09 20.62 -17.23
N TYR A 146 -24.95 19.34 -16.81
CA TYR A 146 -25.51 18.17 -17.50
C TYR A 146 -26.72 17.59 -16.79
N LEU A 147 -27.00 18.04 -15.54
CA LEU A 147 -28.04 17.49 -14.69
C LEU A 147 -29.39 18.14 -14.91
N ASN A 148 -30.41 17.30 -14.99
CA ASN A 148 -31.78 17.70 -14.75
C ASN A 148 -32.00 17.81 -13.21
N LYS A 149 -32.12 19.05 -12.72
CA LYS A 149 -32.24 19.29 -11.26
C LYS A 149 -33.58 18.87 -10.68
N GLN A 150 -34.58 18.62 -11.49
CA GLN A 150 -35.91 18.13 -11.07
C GLN A 150 -36.29 16.93 -11.91
N GLY A 151 -35.68 15.79 -11.66
CA GLY A 151 -35.93 14.57 -12.39
C GLY A 151 -34.85 13.52 -12.25
N ASP A 152 -34.98 12.48 -13.03
CA ASP A 152 -34.00 11.41 -13.11
C ASP A 152 -32.83 11.81 -14.02
N ASN A 153 -31.65 11.37 -13.63
CA ASN A 153 -30.41 11.52 -14.38
C ASN A 153 -29.68 10.19 -14.44
N VAL A 154 -29.19 9.83 -15.60
CA VAL A 154 -28.39 8.64 -15.78
C VAL A 154 -26.93 9.03 -15.77
N ILE A 155 -26.20 8.50 -14.79
CA ILE A 155 -24.74 8.61 -14.72
C ILE A 155 -24.16 7.31 -15.28
N ALA A 156 -23.37 7.40 -16.36
CA ALA A 156 -22.65 6.27 -16.94
C ALA A 156 -21.14 6.52 -16.88
N VAL A 157 -20.40 5.52 -16.42
CA VAL A 157 -18.94 5.59 -16.26
C VAL A 157 -18.33 4.45 -17.05
N LYS A 158 -17.52 4.78 -18.06
CA LYS A 158 -16.68 3.83 -18.78
C LYS A 158 -15.29 3.81 -18.16
N VAL A 159 -14.79 2.61 -17.86
CA VAL A 159 -13.40 2.38 -17.47
C VAL A 159 -12.79 1.44 -18.51
N ASP A 160 -11.77 1.93 -19.23
CA ASP A 160 -11.17 1.21 -20.35
C ASP A 160 -9.74 0.78 -20.05
N ASN A 161 -9.57 -0.47 -19.64
CA ASN A 161 -8.30 -1.14 -19.41
C ASN A 161 -8.05 -2.25 -20.47
N SER A 162 -8.51 -2.05 -21.69
CA SER A 162 -8.41 -3.04 -22.79
C SER A 162 -7.01 -3.10 -23.41
N GLN A 163 -6.27 -2.00 -23.41
CA GLN A 163 -4.91 -1.94 -23.96
C GLN A 163 -3.90 -2.38 -22.90
N GLN A 164 -3.27 -3.52 -23.14
CA GLN A 164 -2.29 -4.14 -22.23
C GLN A 164 -1.12 -4.75 -23.02
N PRO A 165 0.07 -4.94 -22.40
CA PRO A 165 0.40 -4.58 -21.02
C PRO A 165 0.57 -3.05 -20.87
N ASN A 166 0.02 -2.50 -19.79
CA ASN A 166 0.13 -1.06 -19.47
C ASN A 166 0.82 -0.79 -18.12
N SER A 167 1.34 -1.83 -17.50
CA SER A 167 2.14 -1.79 -16.28
C SER A 167 3.02 -3.04 -16.21
N ARG A 168 3.97 -3.05 -15.30
CA ARG A 168 4.84 -4.21 -15.00
C ARG A 168 4.30 -5.07 -13.85
N TRP A 169 3.17 -4.68 -13.24
CA TRP A 169 2.47 -5.36 -12.17
C TRP A 169 0.97 -5.28 -12.39
N TYR A 170 0.20 -5.98 -11.58
CA TYR A 170 -1.25 -5.95 -11.60
C TYR A 170 -1.80 -4.61 -11.08
N THR A 171 -2.61 -3.96 -11.87
CA THR A 171 -3.18 -2.64 -11.56
C THR A 171 -4.64 -2.67 -11.14
N GLY A 172 -5.29 -3.82 -11.32
CA GLY A 172 -6.74 -3.93 -11.22
C GLY A 172 -7.48 -3.36 -12.43
N CYS A 173 -8.79 -3.53 -12.43
CA CYS A 173 -9.69 -3.06 -13.49
C CYS A 173 -11.01 -2.57 -12.87
N GLY A 174 -11.35 -1.30 -13.08
CA GLY A 174 -12.64 -0.78 -12.64
C GLY A 174 -12.58 0.44 -11.74
N ILE A 175 -13.69 0.73 -11.11
CA ILE A 175 -13.78 1.74 -10.05
C ILE A 175 -13.33 1.09 -8.74
N TYR A 176 -12.02 0.99 -8.58
CA TYR A 176 -11.38 0.21 -7.52
C TYR A 176 -11.15 0.96 -6.21
N ARG A 177 -11.50 2.27 -6.17
CA ARG A 177 -11.53 3.13 -4.98
C ARG A 177 -12.91 3.77 -4.82
N HIS A 178 -13.11 4.51 -3.76
CA HIS A 178 -14.41 5.10 -3.43
C HIS A 178 -14.87 6.19 -4.41
N VAL A 179 -16.20 6.33 -4.50
CA VAL A 179 -16.87 7.40 -5.26
C VAL A 179 -17.73 8.23 -4.32
N TYR A 180 -17.72 9.54 -4.50
CA TYR A 180 -18.53 10.48 -3.72
C TYR A 180 -19.34 11.37 -4.63
N LEU A 181 -20.62 11.54 -4.29
CA LEU A 181 -21.46 12.60 -4.82
C LEU A 181 -21.32 13.82 -3.90
N MET A 182 -20.82 14.91 -4.47
CA MET A 182 -20.58 16.16 -3.77
C MET A 182 -21.66 17.17 -4.15
N LYS A 183 -22.26 17.83 -3.15
CA LYS A 183 -23.15 18.98 -3.33
C LYS A 183 -22.51 20.20 -2.68
N SER A 184 -22.51 21.34 -3.36
CA SER A 184 -21.99 22.61 -2.87
C SER A 184 -22.78 23.78 -3.44
N THR A 185 -22.41 25.00 -3.08
CA THR A 185 -22.93 26.23 -3.71
C THR A 185 -21.94 26.78 -4.73
N ASP A 186 -22.32 27.88 -5.40
CA ASP A 186 -21.44 28.63 -6.31
C ASP A 186 -20.20 29.22 -5.64
N VAL A 187 -20.24 29.37 -4.31
CA VAL A 187 -19.09 29.82 -3.53
C VAL A 187 -18.72 28.75 -2.54
N ARG A 188 -17.49 28.23 -2.64
CA ARG A 188 -17.05 27.06 -1.89
C ARG A 188 -15.54 27.07 -1.67
N ILE A 189 -15.07 26.24 -0.76
CA ILE A 189 -13.66 25.87 -0.66
C ILE A 189 -13.31 25.06 -1.91
N ALA A 190 -12.21 25.43 -2.57
CA ALA A 190 -11.72 24.64 -3.71
C ALA A 190 -11.40 23.20 -3.31
N GLN A 191 -11.51 22.28 -4.22
CA GLN A 191 -11.11 20.89 -3.95
C GLN A 191 -9.64 20.84 -3.50
N TRP A 192 -9.36 20.22 -2.34
CA TRP A 192 -8.07 20.24 -1.67
C TRP A 192 -7.53 21.65 -1.44
N GLY A 193 -8.43 22.61 -1.30
CA GLY A 193 -8.13 24.04 -1.27
C GLY A 193 -7.55 24.53 0.05
N VAL A 194 -7.57 23.72 1.12
CA VAL A 194 -6.93 24.08 2.40
C VAL A 194 -5.56 23.45 2.49
N GLN A 195 -4.53 24.29 2.65
CA GLN A 195 -3.15 23.87 2.90
C GLN A 195 -2.75 24.26 4.32
N ALA A 196 -2.23 23.28 5.07
CA ALA A 196 -1.59 23.54 6.35
C ALA A 196 -0.06 23.52 6.22
N ILE A 197 0.57 24.65 6.52
CA ILE A 197 2.03 24.76 6.66
C ILE A 197 2.33 24.88 8.15
N THR A 198 3.12 23.93 8.67
CA THR A 198 3.42 23.82 10.10
C THR A 198 4.90 24.02 10.39
N GLU A 199 5.18 24.68 11.50
CA GLU A 199 6.54 24.85 12.01
C GLU A 199 6.51 24.72 13.53
N VAL A 200 7.37 23.88 14.10
CA VAL A 200 7.51 23.75 15.55
C VAL A 200 8.83 24.40 15.98
N LYS A 201 8.73 25.47 16.76
CA LYS A 201 9.89 26.19 17.30
C LYS A 201 9.68 26.56 18.77
N LYS A 202 10.66 26.29 19.60
CA LYS A 202 10.68 26.70 21.05
C LYS A 202 9.39 26.30 21.79
N GLY A 203 8.86 25.09 21.53
CA GLY A 203 7.66 24.59 22.20
C GLY A 203 6.34 25.23 21.75
N VAL A 204 6.34 25.90 20.59
CA VAL A 204 5.14 26.47 19.95
C VAL A 204 4.98 25.86 18.55
N GLY A 205 3.81 25.37 18.25
CA GLY A 205 3.40 24.95 16.90
C GLY A 205 2.78 26.14 16.16
N ASN A 206 3.49 26.69 15.17
CA ASN A 206 2.93 27.67 14.25
C ASN A 206 2.19 26.93 13.14
N VAL A 207 0.94 27.27 12.89
CA VAL A 207 0.08 26.70 11.86
C VAL A 207 -0.37 27.83 10.96
N MET A 208 0.06 27.81 9.70
CA MET A 208 -0.43 28.72 8.66
C MET A 208 -1.40 27.91 7.77
N LEU A 209 -2.63 28.38 7.69
CA LEU A 209 -3.65 27.80 6.83
C LEU A 209 -3.90 28.71 5.64
N ASN A 210 -3.58 28.21 4.45
CA ASN A 210 -3.91 28.85 3.18
C ASN A 210 -5.16 28.20 2.60
N THR A 211 -6.21 28.98 2.39
CA THR A 211 -7.51 28.48 1.90
C THR A 211 -7.86 29.15 0.59
N GLN A 212 -8.09 28.37 -0.45
CA GLN A 212 -8.60 28.84 -1.72
C GLN A 212 -10.13 28.74 -1.73
N ILE A 213 -10.80 29.87 -1.92
CA ILE A 213 -12.24 29.95 -2.06
C ILE A 213 -12.55 30.19 -3.53
N GLU A 214 -13.29 29.27 -4.15
CA GLU A 214 -13.85 29.43 -5.52
C GLU A 214 -15.11 30.25 -5.45
N ASN A 215 -15.31 31.10 -6.46
CA ASN A 215 -16.51 31.91 -6.64
C ASN A 215 -16.99 31.83 -8.08
N LEU A 216 -17.95 30.96 -8.32
CA LEU A 216 -18.57 30.73 -9.63
C LEU A 216 -19.86 31.55 -9.82
N SER A 217 -20.23 32.40 -8.85
CA SER A 217 -21.47 33.20 -8.89
C SER A 217 -21.40 34.40 -9.85
N GLY A 218 -20.21 34.72 -10.34
CA GLY A 218 -19.98 35.92 -11.18
C GLY A 218 -20.08 37.25 -10.44
N ARG A 219 -20.31 37.26 -9.12
CA ARG A 219 -20.43 38.47 -8.28
C ARG A 219 -19.45 38.44 -7.14
N ASN A 220 -18.98 39.61 -6.71
CA ASN A 220 -18.16 39.68 -5.51
C ASN A 220 -19.04 39.37 -4.28
N ARG A 221 -18.47 38.58 -3.38
CA ARG A 221 -19.16 38.13 -2.14
C ARG A 221 -18.35 38.51 -0.93
N ARG A 222 -19.01 39.03 0.13
CA ARG A 222 -18.35 39.30 1.41
C ARG A 222 -18.58 38.11 2.34
N LEU A 223 -17.49 37.44 2.69
CA LEU A 223 -17.51 36.20 3.47
C LEU A 223 -16.62 36.34 4.71
N ILE A 224 -16.81 35.41 5.64
CA ILE A 224 -15.91 35.19 6.77
C ILE A 224 -15.35 33.78 6.65
N VAL A 225 -14.02 33.64 6.70
CA VAL A 225 -13.34 32.33 6.81
C VAL A 225 -12.95 32.14 8.26
N ARG A 226 -13.54 31.16 8.92
CA ARG A 226 -13.29 30.81 10.33
C ARG A 226 -12.57 29.48 10.38
N GLN A 227 -11.41 29.43 11.06
CA GLN A 227 -10.60 28.24 11.17
C GLN A 227 -10.33 27.90 12.63
N LYS A 228 -10.37 26.62 12.97
CA LYS A 228 -10.13 26.12 14.32
C LYS A 228 -9.24 24.91 14.28
N VAL A 229 -8.35 24.80 15.25
CA VAL A 229 -7.53 23.61 15.52
C VAL A 229 -8.06 22.99 16.82
N TRP A 230 -8.47 21.73 16.73
CA TRP A 230 -9.04 20.99 17.84
C TRP A 230 -8.08 19.91 18.31
N ASN A 231 -7.99 19.68 19.60
CA ASN A 231 -7.27 18.54 20.16
C ASN A 231 -8.18 17.27 20.18
N LYS A 232 -7.61 16.12 20.61
CA LYS A 232 -8.37 14.85 20.71
C LYS A 232 -9.52 14.87 21.70
N ASN A 233 -9.57 15.86 22.63
CA ASN A 233 -10.67 16.05 23.58
C ASN A 233 -11.76 16.97 23.04
N HIS A 234 -11.69 17.33 21.73
CA HIS A 234 -12.59 18.30 21.12
C HIS A 234 -12.54 19.71 21.74
N GLU A 235 -11.38 20.11 22.24
CA GLU A 235 -11.14 21.46 22.73
C GLU A 235 -10.42 22.28 21.66
N VAL A 236 -10.84 23.55 21.45
CA VAL A 236 -10.18 24.48 20.52
C VAL A 236 -8.87 24.93 21.13
N VAL A 237 -7.76 24.58 20.51
CA VAL A 237 -6.40 24.94 20.96
C VAL A 237 -5.81 26.12 20.18
N ALA A 238 -6.38 26.43 19.02
CA ALA A 238 -6.07 27.63 18.25
C ALA A 238 -7.25 27.96 17.31
N GLN A 239 -7.48 29.24 17.06
CA GLN A 239 -8.52 29.69 16.13
C GLN A 239 -8.18 31.02 15.47
N GLY A 240 -8.75 31.23 14.31
CA GLY A 240 -8.67 32.46 13.55
C GLY A 240 -9.97 32.72 12.78
N SER A 241 -10.26 34.00 12.52
CA SER A 241 -11.40 34.41 11.71
C SER A 241 -11.02 35.64 10.88
N LYS A 242 -11.33 35.64 9.59
CA LYS A 242 -10.97 36.72 8.68
C LYS A 242 -12.12 37.02 7.73
N ALA A 243 -12.56 38.27 7.73
CA ALA A 243 -13.50 38.77 6.74
C ALA A 243 -12.74 39.04 5.41
N ILE A 244 -13.32 38.62 4.31
CA ILE A 244 -12.73 38.73 2.97
C ILE A 244 -13.78 39.13 1.94
N ASN A 245 -13.33 39.75 0.87
CA ASN A 245 -14.11 39.92 -0.34
C ASN A 245 -13.64 38.86 -1.36
N VAL A 246 -14.54 37.96 -1.72
CA VAL A 246 -14.22 36.87 -2.67
C VAL A 246 -14.59 37.34 -4.06
N VAL A 247 -13.57 37.43 -4.92
CA VAL A 247 -13.67 37.84 -6.31
C VAL A 247 -13.62 36.59 -7.19
N ALA A 248 -14.37 36.58 -8.26
CA ALA A 248 -14.33 35.50 -9.25
C ALA A 248 -12.99 35.51 -10.02
N PRO A 249 -12.43 34.33 -10.40
CA PRO A 249 -12.99 32.98 -10.16
C PRO A 249 -12.60 32.39 -8.80
N ALA A 250 -11.59 32.95 -8.12
CA ALA A 250 -11.16 32.45 -6.82
C ALA A 250 -10.38 33.50 -6.02
N THR A 251 -10.36 33.33 -4.70
CA THR A 251 -9.58 34.17 -3.76
C THR A 251 -8.83 33.28 -2.77
N MET A 252 -7.55 33.62 -2.54
CA MET A 252 -6.72 32.97 -1.52
C MET A 252 -6.78 33.74 -0.21
N VAL A 253 -6.98 33.05 0.90
CA VAL A 253 -6.92 33.62 2.24
C VAL A 253 -5.93 32.86 3.12
N SER A 254 -5.04 33.60 3.81
CA SER A 254 -4.06 33.02 4.72
C SER A 254 -4.35 33.49 6.14
N GLN A 255 -4.28 32.55 7.10
CA GLN A 255 -4.42 32.80 8.52
C GLN A 255 -3.32 32.06 9.28
N GLN A 256 -2.69 32.72 10.24
CA GLN A 256 -1.68 32.13 11.10
C GLN A 256 -2.23 31.94 12.51
N MET A 257 -1.99 30.75 13.06
CA MET A 257 -2.42 30.36 14.41
C MET A 257 -1.26 29.75 15.18
N ARG A 258 -1.36 29.70 16.50
CA ARG A 258 -0.33 29.15 17.37
C ARG A 258 -0.93 28.14 18.33
N VAL A 259 -0.40 26.93 18.33
CA VAL A 259 -0.70 25.89 19.30
C VAL A 259 0.40 25.89 20.37
N GLN A 260 0.02 26.23 21.59
CA GLN A 260 0.96 26.29 22.72
C GLN A 260 1.26 24.88 23.23
N LYS A 261 2.54 24.55 23.46
CA LYS A 261 3.02 23.25 23.95
C LYS A 261 2.38 22.08 23.17
N PRO A 262 2.57 22.03 21.83
CA PRO A 262 1.91 21.04 21.01
C PRO A 262 2.36 19.63 21.37
N LYS A 263 1.43 18.68 21.34
CA LYS A 263 1.75 17.26 21.27
C LYS A 263 2.21 16.96 19.85
N LEU A 264 3.43 16.44 19.72
CA LEU A 264 4.00 16.15 18.41
C LEU A 264 3.51 14.81 17.88
N TRP A 265 3.34 14.75 16.57
CA TRP A 265 3.15 13.50 15.86
C TRP A 265 4.49 12.76 15.75
N SER A 266 4.51 11.47 16.11
CA SER A 266 5.69 10.61 16.02
C SER A 266 5.29 9.17 15.78
N LEU A 267 6.27 8.29 15.50
CA LEU A 267 6.05 6.85 15.28
C LEU A 267 5.38 6.17 16.48
N SER A 268 5.83 6.48 17.69
CA SER A 268 5.32 5.89 18.93
C SER A 268 4.09 6.61 19.50
N SER A 269 3.86 7.87 19.09
CA SER A 269 2.74 8.68 19.54
C SER A 269 2.19 9.52 18.38
N PRO A 270 1.41 8.92 17.48
CA PRO A 270 0.86 9.59 16.30
C PRO A 270 -0.31 10.50 16.70
N TYR A 271 0.03 11.63 17.32
CA TYR A 271 -0.98 12.56 17.81
C TYR A 271 -1.47 13.46 16.67
N LEU A 272 -2.76 13.38 16.42
CA LEU A 272 -3.45 14.19 15.40
C LEU A 272 -4.35 15.23 16.06
N TYR A 273 -4.27 16.44 15.56
CA TYR A 273 -5.26 17.50 15.74
C TYR A 273 -6.27 17.42 14.61
N THR A 274 -7.44 18.01 14.80
CA THR A 274 -8.42 18.22 13.73
C THR A 274 -8.45 19.69 13.35
N VAL A 275 -8.33 19.99 12.08
CA VAL A 275 -8.53 21.35 11.55
C VAL A 275 -9.91 21.43 10.93
N THR A 276 -10.67 22.47 11.28
CA THR A 276 -11.92 22.80 10.61
C THR A 276 -11.82 24.18 9.96
N THR A 277 -12.21 24.28 8.71
CA THR A 277 -12.32 25.53 7.95
C THR A 277 -13.78 25.72 7.56
N GLU A 278 -14.40 26.78 8.02
CA GLU A 278 -15.77 27.15 7.73
C GLU A 278 -15.80 28.44 6.92
N VAL A 279 -16.60 28.47 5.86
CA VAL A 279 -16.89 29.66 5.07
C VAL A 279 -18.31 30.14 5.45
N LEU A 280 -18.41 31.38 5.92
CA LEU A 280 -19.69 31.93 6.37
C LEU A 280 -20.09 33.13 5.52
N GLU A 281 -21.35 33.16 5.17
CA GLU A 281 -22.04 34.32 4.60
C GLU A 281 -23.22 34.72 5.47
N ASN A 282 -23.33 35.99 5.84
CA ASN A 282 -24.37 36.48 6.74
C ASN A 282 -24.52 35.65 8.04
N ASN A 283 -23.39 35.25 8.63
CA ASN A 283 -23.26 34.36 9.80
C ASN A 283 -23.76 32.92 9.62
N ARG A 284 -24.13 32.52 8.42
CA ARG A 284 -24.48 31.13 8.09
C ARG A 284 -23.32 30.43 7.44
N VAL A 285 -23.01 29.22 7.86
CA VAL A 285 -21.99 28.37 7.20
C VAL A 285 -22.54 27.93 5.84
N ILE A 286 -21.82 28.28 4.76
CA ILE A 286 -22.15 27.91 3.40
C ILE A 286 -21.26 26.81 2.85
N ASP A 287 -20.08 26.59 3.47
CA ASP A 287 -19.18 25.49 3.16
C ASP A 287 -18.24 25.20 4.32
N CYS A 288 -17.74 23.96 4.41
CA CYS A 288 -16.76 23.58 5.41
C CYS A 288 -15.84 22.47 4.90
N ASP A 289 -14.60 22.46 5.39
CA ASP A 289 -13.61 21.42 5.18
C ASP A 289 -13.00 20.99 6.51
N THR A 290 -12.67 19.70 6.63
CA THR A 290 -12.10 19.13 7.87
C THR A 290 -11.06 18.08 7.52
N PHE A 291 -9.88 18.18 8.15
CA PHE A 291 -8.80 17.21 7.99
C PHE A 291 -7.98 17.05 9.26
N ASN A 292 -7.21 15.98 9.33
CA ASN A 292 -6.29 15.70 10.44
C ASN A 292 -4.96 16.43 10.22
N LEU A 293 -4.38 16.96 11.30
CA LEU A 293 -3.13 17.70 11.30
C LEU A 293 -2.16 17.10 12.33
N GLY A 294 -0.98 16.66 11.91
CA GLY A 294 0.12 16.29 12.79
C GLY A 294 1.16 17.41 12.84
N LEU A 295 1.60 17.75 14.03
CA LEU A 295 2.69 18.72 14.23
C LEU A 295 3.98 17.95 14.49
N HIS A 296 4.98 18.14 13.65
CA HIS A 296 6.29 17.47 13.76
C HIS A 296 7.38 18.27 13.04
N THR A 297 8.62 17.83 13.19
CA THR A 297 9.75 18.33 12.42
C THR A 297 10.47 17.18 11.75
N VAL A 298 10.81 17.35 10.47
CA VAL A 298 11.55 16.38 9.65
C VAL A 298 12.84 17.02 9.17
N LYS A 299 13.95 16.26 9.24
CA LYS A 299 15.23 16.66 8.68
C LYS A 299 15.95 15.46 8.07
N PHE A 300 16.41 15.60 6.84
CA PHE A 300 17.41 14.71 6.25
C PHE A 300 18.80 15.36 6.41
N ASP A 301 19.70 14.63 7.03
CA ASP A 301 21.05 15.11 7.36
C ASP A 301 22.08 14.35 6.53
N VAL A 302 23.05 15.10 5.96
CA VAL A 302 24.08 14.56 5.06
C VAL A 302 25.02 13.54 5.73
N GLN A 303 25.20 13.63 7.05
CA GLN A 303 26.14 12.78 7.79
C GLN A 303 25.45 11.76 8.69
N LYS A 304 24.22 12.04 9.12
CA LYS A 304 23.52 11.27 10.16
C LYS A 304 22.19 10.66 9.70
N GLY A 305 21.81 10.83 8.42
CA GLY A 305 20.59 10.28 7.86
C GLY A 305 19.33 11.05 8.24
N PHE A 306 18.34 10.40 8.82
CA PHE A 306 17.00 10.96 9.04
C PHE A 306 16.71 11.32 10.50
N PHE A 307 16.01 12.44 10.70
CA PHE A 307 15.56 12.90 12.02
C PHE A 307 14.07 13.22 12.00
N LEU A 308 13.35 12.74 13.01
CA LEU A 308 11.98 13.10 13.32
C LEU A 308 11.92 13.73 14.71
N ASN A 309 11.42 14.96 14.82
CA ASN A 309 11.35 15.72 16.09
C ASN A 309 12.71 15.87 16.81
N GLY A 310 13.81 15.88 16.05
CA GLY A 310 15.16 15.97 16.58
C GLY A 310 15.77 14.63 16.99
N GLU A 311 15.03 13.55 16.98
CA GLU A 311 15.51 12.18 17.20
C GLU A 311 16.06 11.61 15.91
N ASN A 312 17.26 11.01 15.94
CA ASN A 312 17.84 10.31 14.81
C ASN A 312 17.20 8.93 14.69
N ILE A 313 16.56 8.67 13.56
CA ILE A 313 15.81 7.43 13.30
C ILE A 313 16.31 6.81 12.01
N LYS A 314 16.53 5.50 12.01
CA LYS A 314 16.73 4.74 10.77
C LYS A 314 15.37 4.44 10.15
N ILE A 315 15.20 4.79 8.86
CA ILE A 315 14.02 4.42 8.10
C ILE A 315 14.11 2.92 7.78
N ASN A 316 13.24 2.13 8.42
CA ASN A 316 13.04 0.71 8.23
C ASN A 316 11.79 0.54 7.35
N GLY A 317 11.96 0.71 6.04
CA GLY A 317 10.86 0.81 5.11
C GLY A 317 10.65 -0.44 4.26
N VAL A 318 9.44 -0.53 3.70
CA VAL A 318 9.08 -1.48 2.64
C VAL A 318 8.39 -0.76 1.50
N CYS A 319 8.56 -1.27 0.28
CA CYS A 319 7.75 -0.92 -0.87
C CYS A 319 6.44 -1.72 -0.83
N LEU A 320 5.33 -1.09 -1.19
CA LEU A 320 4.04 -1.77 -1.35
C LEU A 320 3.38 -1.37 -2.67
N HIS A 321 2.88 -2.36 -3.40
CA HIS A 321 1.91 -2.16 -4.47
C HIS A 321 0.49 -2.00 -3.90
N GLY A 322 -0.45 -1.61 -4.75
CA GLY A 322 -1.82 -1.30 -4.32
C GLY A 322 -2.77 -2.49 -4.28
N ASP A 323 -2.32 -3.71 -4.63
CA ASP A 323 -3.19 -4.88 -4.54
C ASP A 323 -3.28 -5.44 -3.11
N LEU A 324 -4.36 -6.11 -2.83
CA LEU A 324 -4.72 -6.70 -1.55
C LEU A 324 -4.80 -8.25 -1.65
N GLY A 325 -3.91 -8.84 -2.47
CA GLY A 325 -3.86 -10.27 -2.73
C GLY A 325 -5.14 -10.75 -3.41
N CYS A 326 -5.80 -11.78 -2.86
CA CYS A 326 -7.02 -12.35 -3.44
C CYS A 326 -8.23 -11.40 -3.53
N LEU A 327 -8.13 -10.20 -2.99
CA LEU A 327 -9.14 -9.14 -3.11
C LEU A 327 -8.88 -8.23 -4.33
N GLY A 328 -7.75 -8.42 -5.03
CA GLY A 328 -7.35 -7.56 -6.14
C GLY A 328 -6.99 -6.16 -5.71
N ALA A 329 -7.27 -5.17 -6.57
CA ALA A 329 -7.00 -3.77 -6.30
C ALA A 329 -8.18 -3.06 -5.59
N ALA A 330 -9.34 -3.69 -5.47
CA ALA A 330 -10.51 -3.11 -4.81
C ALA A 330 -10.20 -2.76 -3.35
N ILE A 331 -10.16 -1.45 -3.05
CA ILE A 331 -9.70 -0.97 -1.74
C ILE A 331 -10.61 -1.46 -0.61
N ASN A 332 -10.00 -1.89 0.48
CA ASN A 332 -10.68 -2.27 1.71
C ASN A 332 -9.83 -1.88 2.92
N GLU A 333 -10.41 -1.10 3.83
CA GLU A 333 -9.72 -0.58 5.02
C GLU A 333 -9.22 -1.69 5.96
N ASP A 334 -9.99 -2.77 6.15
CA ASP A 334 -9.59 -3.88 7.03
C ASP A 334 -8.39 -4.65 6.44
N ALA A 335 -8.34 -4.79 5.11
CA ALA A 335 -7.22 -5.42 4.41
C ALA A 335 -5.96 -4.54 4.47
N LEU A 336 -6.08 -3.24 4.22
CA LEU A 336 -4.96 -2.29 4.39
C LEU A 336 -4.45 -2.28 5.84
N HIS A 337 -5.36 -2.23 6.80
CA HIS A 337 -5.00 -2.25 8.21
C HIS A 337 -4.22 -3.52 8.57
N ARG A 338 -4.64 -4.69 8.04
CA ARG A 338 -3.91 -5.96 8.23
C ARG A 338 -2.51 -5.87 7.66
N GLN A 339 -2.35 -5.39 6.40
CA GLN A 339 -1.03 -5.27 5.77
C GLN A 339 -0.10 -4.35 6.57
N VAL A 340 -0.55 -3.14 6.89
CA VAL A 340 0.26 -2.16 7.63
C VAL A 340 0.61 -2.67 9.02
N LYS A 341 -0.34 -3.29 9.74
CA LYS A 341 -0.08 -3.87 11.07
C LYS A 341 0.94 -4.99 11.04
N MET A 342 0.88 -5.89 10.06
CA MET A 342 1.87 -6.96 9.90
C MET A 342 3.28 -6.39 9.67
N MET A 343 3.39 -5.33 8.86
CA MET A 343 4.67 -4.65 8.64
C MET A 343 5.17 -3.97 9.93
N MET A 344 4.31 -3.28 10.66
CA MET A 344 4.67 -2.67 11.95
C MET A 344 5.09 -3.71 13.00
N GLU A 345 4.47 -4.88 13.01
CA GLU A 345 4.85 -5.99 13.91
C GLU A 345 6.24 -6.54 13.61
N MET A 346 6.67 -6.47 12.36
CA MET A 346 8.02 -6.77 11.92
C MET A 346 9.04 -5.67 12.30
N GLY A 347 8.57 -4.45 12.60
CA GLY A 347 9.43 -3.29 12.91
C GLY A 347 9.52 -2.27 11.78
N VAL A 348 8.70 -2.38 10.75
CA VAL A 348 8.59 -1.36 9.69
C VAL A 348 8.03 -0.07 10.29
N ASN A 349 8.68 1.04 9.96
CA ASN A 349 8.27 2.39 10.34
C ASN A 349 7.98 3.30 9.15
N ALA A 350 8.15 2.79 7.91
CA ALA A 350 7.94 3.57 6.70
C ALA A 350 7.42 2.72 5.52
N ILE A 351 6.60 3.32 4.66
CA ILE A 351 6.10 2.72 3.41
C ILE A 351 6.45 3.62 2.24
N ARG A 352 6.98 3.04 1.15
CA ARG A 352 7.07 3.68 -0.15
C ARG A 352 5.93 3.18 -1.03
N CYS A 353 5.14 4.11 -1.56
CA CYS A 353 4.00 3.82 -2.43
C CYS A 353 4.50 3.52 -3.84
N SER A 354 4.62 2.26 -4.20
CA SER A 354 5.25 1.82 -5.47
C SER A 354 4.19 1.54 -6.53
N HIS A 355 4.27 2.10 -7.75
CA HIS A 355 5.04 3.30 -8.13
C HIS A 355 4.02 4.31 -8.63
N ASN A 356 3.12 4.75 -7.76
CA ASN A 356 1.95 5.57 -8.09
C ASN A 356 1.32 6.17 -6.83
N PRO A 357 0.47 7.20 -6.97
CA PRO A 357 -0.25 7.77 -5.84
C PRO A 357 -1.10 6.74 -5.09
N PRO A 358 -0.96 6.63 -3.77
CA PRO A 358 -1.70 5.64 -2.97
C PRO A 358 -3.19 5.98 -2.85
N ALA A 359 -3.95 5.02 -2.33
CA ALA A 359 -5.30 5.28 -1.86
C ALA A 359 -5.28 6.23 -0.64
N PRO A 360 -6.22 7.19 -0.55
CA PRO A 360 -6.31 8.09 0.60
C PRO A 360 -6.40 7.36 1.94
N GLU A 361 -7.04 6.20 1.97
CA GLU A 361 -7.19 5.34 3.15
C GLU A 361 -5.83 4.88 3.70
N LEU A 362 -4.86 4.58 2.82
CA LEU A 362 -3.52 4.20 3.25
C LEU A 362 -2.83 5.36 3.98
N LEU A 363 -2.93 6.58 3.46
CA LEU A 363 -2.34 7.77 4.08
C LEU A 363 -2.99 8.08 5.43
N ASN A 364 -4.33 8.03 5.50
CA ASN A 364 -5.07 8.20 6.75
C ASN A 364 -4.67 7.15 7.80
N LEU A 365 -4.46 5.92 7.36
CA LEU A 365 -4.02 4.82 8.22
C LEU A 365 -2.59 5.08 8.72
N CYS A 366 -1.66 5.47 7.85
CA CYS A 366 -0.29 5.80 8.22
C CYS A 366 -0.22 6.99 9.19
N ASP A 367 -1.03 8.03 8.97
CA ASP A 367 -1.17 9.15 9.91
C ASP A 367 -1.60 8.71 11.30
N SER A 368 -2.58 7.81 11.37
CA SER A 368 -3.16 7.34 12.64
C SER A 368 -2.30 6.33 13.37
N LEU A 369 -1.49 5.56 12.66
CA LEU A 369 -0.63 4.51 13.21
C LEU A 369 0.82 4.96 13.44
N GLY A 370 1.23 6.11 12.92
CA GLY A 370 2.60 6.58 13.05
C GLY A 370 3.56 5.88 12.08
N VAL A 371 3.17 5.73 10.83
CA VAL A 371 4.01 5.16 9.77
C VAL A 371 4.41 6.27 8.80
N LEU A 372 5.69 6.41 8.50
CA LEU A 372 6.20 7.37 7.52
C LEU A 372 5.86 6.94 6.10
N VAL A 373 5.71 7.90 5.20
CA VAL A 373 5.38 7.63 3.80
C VAL A 373 6.31 8.38 2.85
N VAL A 374 6.82 7.67 1.85
CA VAL A 374 7.33 8.26 0.61
C VAL A 374 6.22 8.12 -0.43
N ASP A 375 5.63 9.26 -0.79
CA ASP A 375 4.55 9.32 -1.77
C ASP A 375 5.12 9.50 -3.17
N GLU A 376 4.79 8.58 -4.07
CA GLU A 376 5.41 8.48 -5.39
C GLU A 376 4.39 8.69 -6.51
N SER A 377 4.81 9.46 -7.55
CA SER A 377 3.89 9.90 -8.59
C SER A 377 3.80 8.98 -9.79
N PHE A 378 4.95 8.58 -10.39
CA PHE A 378 4.99 7.94 -11.70
C PHE A 378 6.06 6.84 -11.80
N ASP A 379 5.71 5.72 -12.44
CA ASP A 379 6.67 4.70 -12.87
C ASP A 379 7.31 5.03 -14.23
N SER A 380 6.61 5.71 -15.13
CA SER A 380 7.08 6.11 -16.45
C SER A 380 6.84 7.59 -16.69
N TRP A 381 7.77 8.25 -17.42
CA TRP A 381 7.59 9.61 -17.90
C TRP A 381 7.29 9.63 -19.41
N LEU A 382 8.09 10.33 -20.22
CA LEU A 382 7.94 10.40 -21.67
C LEU A 382 8.30 9.09 -22.38
N GLN A 383 9.25 8.34 -21.82
CA GLN A 383 9.70 7.06 -22.34
C GLN A 383 9.00 5.92 -21.60
N GLY A 384 8.20 5.14 -22.30
CA GLY A 384 7.44 4.03 -21.75
C GLY A 384 8.28 2.82 -21.44
N LYS A 385 7.90 2.07 -20.41
CA LYS A 385 8.44 0.77 -20.05
C LYS A 385 7.63 -0.38 -20.64
N THR A 386 6.34 -0.12 -20.89
CA THR A 386 5.42 -1.06 -21.54
C THR A 386 4.68 -0.36 -22.68
N PRO A 387 4.13 -1.11 -23.66
CA PRO A 387 3.52 -0.50 -24.86
C PRO A 387 2.39 0.48 -24.58
N TYR A 388 1.65 0.29 -23.49
CA TYR A 388 0.42 1.06 -23.21
C TYR A 388 0.43 1.73 -21.83
N ASP A 389 1.61 1.96 -21.24
CA ASP A 389 1.73 2.61 -19.95
C ASP A 389 1.44 4.13 -19.99
N TYR A 390 1.59 4.77 -18.83
CA TYR A 390 1.27 6.19 -18.67
C TYR A 390 2.07 7.13 -19.58
N SER A 391 3.19 6.70 -20.15
CA SER A 391 3.99 7.52 -21.07
C SER A 391 3.18 8.03 -22.26
N LEU A 392 2.14 7.30 -22.70
CA LEU A 392 1.24 7.72 -23.77
C LEU A 392 0.48 9.01 -23.41
N TYR A 393 0.23 9.24 -22.13
CA TYR A 393 -0.55 10.36 -21.61
C TYR A 393 0.32 11.42 -20.95
N PHE A 394 1.54 11.06 -20.54
CA PHE A 394 2.42 11.88 -19.72
C PHE A 394 2.55 13.32 -20.24
N LYS A 395 2.88 13.51 -21.51
CA LYS A 395 3.09 14.84 -22.11
C LYS A 395 1.92 15.80 -21.88
N SER A 396 0.69 15.30 -21.90
CA SER A 396 -0.53 16.11 -21.80
C SER A 396 -1.08 16.21 -20.38
N TRP A 397 -0.67 15.31 -19.47
CA TRP A 397 -1.33 15.14 -18.17
C TRP A 397 -0.42 15.28 -16.96
N PHE A 398 0.91 15.17 -17.10
CA PHE A 398 1.82 15.10 -15.95
C PHE A 398 1.69 16.29 -14.99
N GLU A 399 1.50 17.52 -15.52
CA GLU A 399 1.39 18.71 -14.67
C GLU A 399 0.13 18.64 -13.81
N ARG A 400 -0.99 18.24 -14.41
CA ARG A 400 -2.27 18.10 -13.71
C ARG A 400 -2.24 16.95 -12.72
N ASP A 401 -1.72 15.79 -13.12
CA ASP A 401 -1.70 14.59 -12.27
C ASP A 401 -0.78 14.79 -11.07
N LEU A 402 0.42 15.34 -11.27
CA LEU A 402 1.36 15.62 -10.18
C LEU A 402 0.83 16.72 -9.25
N ARG A 403 0.23 17.78 -9.82
CA ARG A 403 -0.44 18.81 -9.01
C ARG A 403 -1.53 18.20 -8.13
N ASP A 404 -2.42 17.41 -8.71
CA ASP A 404 -3.58 16.83 -8.02
C ASP A 404 -3.12 15.88 -6.89
N MET A 405 -2.05 15.10 -7.10
CA MET A 405 -1.42 14.29 -6.05
C MET A 405 -0.94 15.17 -4.89
N VAL A 406 -0.13 16.17 -5.17
CA VAL A 406 0.44 17.02 -4.12
C VAL A 406 -0.64 17.81 -3.38
N LEU A 407 -1.65 18.34 -4.08
CA LEU A 407 -2.77 19.06 -3.45
C LEU A 407 -3.58 18.16 -2.53
N ARG A 408 -3.85 16.92 -2.96
CA ARG A 408 -4.62 15.94 -2.18
C ARG A 408 -3.88 15.56 -0.90
N ASP A 409 -2.56 15.31 -1.01
CA ASP A 409 -1.82 14.58 0.03
C ASP A 409 -0.96 15.46 0.95
N ARG A 410 -0.72 16.73 0.58
CA ARG A 410 0.22 17.63 1.30
C ARG A 410 -0.08 17.88 2.78
N ASN A 411 -1.30 17.60 3.25
CA ASN A 411 -1.66 17.80 4.65
C ASN A 411 -1.40 16.57 5.54
N HIS A 412 -1.05 15.41 4.95
CA HIS A 412 -0.74 14.21 5.71
C HIS A 412 0.61 14.32 6.43
N PRO A 413 0.64 14.20 7.78
CA PRO A 413 1.88 14.25 8.53
C PRO A 413 2.79 13.04 8.32
N SER A 414 2.25 11.92 7.88
CA SER A 414 3.01 10.71 7.54
C SER A 414 3.94 10.91 6.36
N ILE A 415 3.58 11.77 5.39
CA ILE A 415 4.40 12.01 4.20
C ILE A 415 5.64 12.84 4.58
N ILE A 416 6.82 12.24 4.39
CA ILE A 416 8.11 12.86 4.69
C ILE A 416 8.90 13.26 3.44
N LEU A 417 8.52 12.71 2.27
CA LEU A 417 9.28 12.86 1.03
C LEU A 417 8.37 12.65 -0.17
N TRP A 418 8.50 13.50 -1.18
CA TRP A 418 7.89 13.32 -2.48
C TRP A 418 8.84 12.60 -3.43
N SER A 419 8.37 11.55 -4.11
CA SER A 419 9.11 10.89 -5.17
C SER A 419 8.45 11.18 -6.52
N ILE A 420 9.22 11.77 -7.45
CA ILE A 420 8.71 12.21 -8.75
C ILE A 420 8.85 11.17 -9.86
N GLY A 421 9.43 10.01 -9.55
CA GLY A 421 9.55 8.92 -10.51
C GLY A 421 10.31 7.72 -9.98
N ASN A 422 10.04 6.57 -10.58
CA ASN A 422 10.72 5.31 -10.31
C ASN A 422 11.43 4.81 -11.56
N GLU A 423 12.74 4.61 -11.50
CA GLU A 423 13.55 3.98 -12.56
C GLU A 423 13.21 4.45 -13.99
N VAL A 424 12.84 5.73 -14.11
CA VAL A 424 12.42 6.31 -15.38
C VAL A 424 13.55 6.25 -16.41
N LEU A 425 13.23 6.03 -17.68
CA LEU A 425 14.23 5.87 -18.73
C LEU A 425 14.97 7.17 -19.04
N GLU A 426 14.46 8.28 -18.60
CA GLU A 426 15.07 9.61 -18.67
C GLU A 426 16.36 9.76 -17.87
N GLN A 427 16.72 8.79 -17.03
CA GLN A 427 18.03 8.71 -16.37
C GLN A 427 19.16 8.73 -17.39
N TRP A 428 18.92 8.22 -18.62
CA TRP A 428 19.85 8.13 -19.73
C TRP A 428 19.45 9.04 -20.88
N ASN A 429 20.38 9.35 -21.78
CA ASN A 429 20.13 10.19 -22.94
C ASN A 429 19.28 9.48 -24.01
N LYS A 430 19.58 8.23 -24.25
CA LYS A 430 18.86 7.37 -25.20
C LYS A 430 18.75 5.96 -24.65
N VAL A 431 17.58 5.41 -24.72
CA VAL A 431 17.30 4.01 -24.41
C VAL A 431 16.48 3.45 -25.56
N ASN A 432 16.99 2.41 -26.21
CA ASN A 432 16.23 1.66 -27.20
C ASN A 432 15.54 0.50 -26.50
N ASN A 433 14.24 0.62 -26.30
CA ASN A 433 13.37 -0.38 -25.67
C ASN A 433 12.30 -0.92 -26.62
N SER A 434 12.35 -0.52 -27.91
CA SER A 434 11.40 -0.99 -28.91
C SER A 434 11.59 -2.50 -29.19
N GLY A 435 10.49 -3.25 -29.11
CA GLY A 435 10.46 -4.67 -29.41
C GLY A 435 11.00 -5.60 -28.33
N MET A 436 11.24 -5.11 -27.11
CA MET A 436 11.58 -5.97 -25.96
C MET A 436 10.38 -6.68 -25.40
N ALA A 437 10.58 -7.95 -25.00
CA ALA A 437 9.60 -8.64 -24.19
C ALA A 437 9.51 -8.01 -22.80
N LEU A 438 8.33 -8.02 -22.19
CA LEU A 438 8.10 -7.43 -20.88
C LEU A 438 8.97 -8.06 -19.79
N GLU A 439 9.23 -9.37 -19.93
CA GLU A 439 10.13 -10.15 -19.07
C GLU A 439 11.57 -9.62 -19.06
N ASP A 440 11.98 -8.97 -20.15
CA ASP A 440 13.33 -8.42 -20.29
C ASP A 440 13.43 -6.97 -19.80
N VAL A 441 12.32 -6.29 -19.53
CA VAL A 441 12.33 -4.88 -19.12
C VAL A 441 13.09 -4.70 -17.82
N ASN A 442 12.85 -5.54 -16.80
CA ASN A 442 13.55 -5.45 -15.52
C ASN A 442 15.06 -5.71 -15.67
N ILE A 443 15.45 -6.61 -16.57
CA ILE A 443 16.86 -6.84 -16.91
C ILE A 443 17.44 -5.63 -17.63
N LEU A 444 16.69 -5.05 -18.59
CA LEU A 444 17.09 -3.83 -19.29
C LEU A 444 17.34 -2.69 -18.31
N LEU A 445 16.40 -2.48 -17.36
CA LEU A 445 16.51 -1.41 -16.37
C LEU A 445 17.75 -1.56 -15.49
N ASN A 446 18.13 -2.80 -15.16
CA ASN A 446 19.19 -3.11 -14.20
C ASN A 446 20.52 -3.56 -14.84
N ASN A 447 20.63 -3.55 -16.16
CA ASN A 447 21.89 -3.81 -16.84
C ASN A 447 22.82 -2.60 -16.77
N THR A 448 24.12 -2.86 -16.56
CA THR A 448 25.15 -1.83 -16.68
C THR A 448 25.20 -1.33 -18.13
N ARG A 449 24.88 -0.05 -18.32
CA ARG A 449 24.89 0.59 -19.64
C ARG A 449 26.25 1.19 -19.97
N ASP A 450 26.52 1.36 -21.25
CA ASP A 450 27.67 2.10 -21.70
C ASP A 450 27.63 3.54 -21.15
N LYS A 451 28.77 4.02 -20.65
CA LYS A 451 28.91 5.39 -20.14
C LYS A 451 28.55 6.45 -21.18
N SER A 452 28.59 6.13 -22.47
CA SER A 452 28.14 7.00 -23.57
C SER A 452 26.64 7.31 -23.52
N ALA A 453 25.83 6.44 -22.86
CA ALA A 453 24.41 6.70 -22.65
C ALA A 453 24.14 7.77 -21.57
N LEU A 454 25.14 8.09 -20.75
CA LEU A 454 25.03 9.09 -19.69
C LEU A 454 25.30 10.51 -20.22
N SER A 455 24.81 11.50 -19.48
CA SER A 455 25.05 12.90 -19.82
C SER A 455 26.54 13.25 -19.71
N GLN A 456 27.08 13.91 -20.75
CA GLN A 456 28.45 14.39 -20.76
C GLN A 456 28.48 15.93 -20.70
N GLY A 457 29.54 16.47 -20.08
CA GLY A 457 29.74 17.92 -19.92
C GLY A 457 28.77 18.55 -18.94
N ASP A 458 28.77 19.86 -18.80
CA ASP A 458 28.01 20.63 -17.78
C ASP A 458 26.65 21.11 -18.28
N THR A 459 26.33 20.96 -19.57
CA THR A 459 25.09 21.40 -20.13
C THR A 459 23.93 20.47 -19.76
N LEU A 460 22.85 21.06 -19.23
CA LEU A 460 21.62 20.34 -18.93
C LEU A 460 20.88 19.97 -20.22
N ASN A 461 20.60 18.69 -20.38
CA ASN A 461 19.79 18.19 -21.49
C ASN A 461 18.28 18.27 -21.19
N LEU A 462 17.44 17.82 -22.12
CA LEU A 462 15.98 17.86 -21.99
C LEU A 462 15.49 17.07 -20.77
N ASN A 463 16.06 15.89 -20.49
CA ASN A 463 15.65 15.04 -19.37
C ASN A 463 15.96 15.69 -18.01
N SER A 464 17.12 16.36 -17.89
CA SER A 464 17.45 17.14 -16.68
C SER A 464 16.49 18.32 -16.50
N LYS A 465 16.13 19.01 -17.59
CA LYS A 465 15.14 20.11 -17.52
C LYS A 465 13.74 19.62 -17.18
N LEU A 466 13.35 18.45 -17.68
CA LEU A 466 12.08 17.83 -17.28
C LEU A 466 12.06 17.49 -15.79
N THR A 467 13.15 16.94 -15.26
CA THR A 467 13.28 16.71 -13.82
C THR A 467 13.12 17.99 -12.99
N GLN A 468 13.73 19.10 -13.46
CA GLN A 468 13.55 20.42 -12.83
C GLN A 468 12.10 20.91 -12.90
N ALA A 469 11.42 20.70 -14.02
CA ALA A 469 10.02 21.10 -14.18
C ALA A 469 9.09 20.31 -13.23
N LEU A 470 9.27 19.00 -13.13
CA LEU A 470 8.49 18.15 -12.18
C LEU A 470 8.73 18.59 -10.73
N ALA A 471 9.98 18.78 -10.34
CA ALA A 471 10.31 19.27 -8.99
C ALA A 471 9.73 20.67 -8.72
N ALA A 472 9.70 21.55 -9.72
CA ALA A 472 9.10 22.89 -9.59
C ALA A 472 7.58 22.83 -9.38
N ILE A 473 6.88 21.88 -10.02
CA ILE A 473 5.45 21.64 -9.76
C ILE A 473 5.23 21.24 -8.30
N VAL A 474 5.98 20.25 -7.81
CA VAL A 474 5.88 19.83 -6.39
C VAL A 474 6.10 21.01 -5.45
N ARG A 475 7.21 21.77 -5.61
CA ARG A 475 7.54 22.91 -4.76
C ARG A 475 6.53 24.04 -4.80
N ARG A 476 5.85 24.21 -5.92
CA ARG A 476 4.75 25.20 -6.05
C ARG A 476 3.61 24.90 -5.12
N TYR A 477 3.24 23.63 -4.97
CA TYR A 477 2.07 23.19 -4.20
C TYR A 477 2.41 22.70 -2.78
N ASP A 478 3.65 22.24 -2.55
CA ASP A 478 4.21 21.94 -1.23
C ASP A 478 5.70 22.33 -1.16
N PRO A 479 6.03 23.51 -0.64
CA PRO A 479 7.41 23.93 -0.44
C PRO A 479 8.06 23.36 0.84
N THR A 480 7.35 22.51 1.60
CA THR A 480 7.78 22.09 2.95
C THR A 480 8.54 20.77 2.96
N ARG A 481 8.32 19.90 1.97
CA ARG A 481 8.95 18.59 1.91
C ARG A 481 9.99 18.51 0.82
N MET A 482 10.99 17.67 1.05
CA MET A 482 12.05 17.37 0.09
C MET A 482 11.54 16.46 -1.04
N ILE A 483 12.32 16.41 -2.12
CA ILE A 483 11.99 15.68 -3.35
C ILE A 483 13.09 14.66 -3.64
N THR A 484 12.70 13.46 -4.04
CA THR A 484 13.57 12.40 -4.53
C THR A 484 13.02 11.75 -5.81
N ALA A 485 13.73 10.78 -6.33
CA ALA A 485 13.29 9.79 -7.31
C ALA A 485 14.02 8.48 -7.02
N GLY A 486 13.37 7.34 -7.28
CA GLY A 486 13.99 6.02 -7.23
C GLY A 486 14.87 5.81 -8.45
N CYS A 487 16.20 5.81 -8.30
CA CYS A 487 17.14 5.72 -9.40
C CYS A 487 17.96 4.43 -9.34
N ASN A 488 17.90 3.63 -10.39
CA ASN A 488 18.75 2.45 -10.57
C ASN A 488 20.03 2.71 -11.37
N GLU A 489 20.16 3.90 -12.01
CA GLU A 489 21.43 4.43 -12.48
C GLU A 489 22.02 5.34 -11.40
N VAL A 490 23.07 4.88 -10.74
CA VAL A 490 23.64 5.52 -9.54
C VAL A 490 24.83 6.44 -9.85
N SER A 491 25.17 6.63 -11.12
CA SER A 491 26.21 7.57 -11.53
C SER A 491 25.78 9.03 -11.29
N PRO A 492 26.72 9.92 -10.87
CA PRO A 492 26.44 11.36 -10.81
C PRO A 492 26.02 11.96 -12.18
N ASN A 493 26.35 11.27 -13.26
CA ASN A 493 25.97 11.67 -14.63
C ASN A 493 24.58 11.18 -15.06
N ASN A 494 23.83 10.52 -14.19
CA ASN A 494 22.39 10.31 -14.36
C ASN A 494 21.71 11.66 -14.54
N ASN A 495 20.89 11.81 -15.58
CA ASN A 495 20.23 13.07 -15.93
C ASN A 495 19.38 13.63 -14.78
N LEU A 496 18.75 12.77 -13.98
CA LEU A 496 17.95 13.19 -12.83
C LEU A 496 18.83 13.82 -11.76
N PHE A 497 19.93 13.18 -11.39
CA PHE A 497 20.88 13.72 -10.40
C PHE A 497 21.55 15.00 -10.93
N LYS A 498 21.95 14.98 -12.18
CA LYS A 498 22.58 16.13 -12.85
C LYS A 498 21.70 17.35 -12.95
N SER A 499 20.37 17.18 -12.93
CA SER A 499 19.41 18.27 -12.89
C SER A 499 19.58 19.20 -11.68
N GLY A 500 20.16 18.70 -10.58
CA GLY A 500 20.27 19.39 -9.29
C GLY A 500 18.92 19.54 -8.54
N ALA A 501 17.81 19.07 -9.11
CA ALA A 501 16.46 19.30 -8.60
C ALA A 501 16.06 18.35 -7.46
N LEU A 502 16.73 17.20 -7.33
CA LEU A 502 16.48 16.26 -6.25
C LEU A 502 17.18 16.71 -4.97
N ASP A 503 16.43 16.78 -3.89
CA ASP A 503 16.94 17.19 -2.57
C ASP A 503 17.60 16.02 -1.84
N VAL A 504 17.07 14.82 -1.99
CA VAL A 504 17.58 13.56 -1.44
C VAL A 504 17.96 12.64 -2.58
N ILE A 505 19.16 12.07 -2.53
CA ILE A 505 19.63 11.08 -3.50
C ILE A 505 18.98 9.75 -3.16
N GLY A 506 18.22 9.18 -4.10
CA GLY A 506 17.54 7.90 -3.98
C GLY A 506 18.20 6.84 -4.85
N PHE A 507 18.70 5.75 -4.24
CA PHE A 507 19.21 4.60 -4.98
C PHE A 507 18.21 3.44 -4.90
N ASN A 508 17.91 2.88 -6.08
CA ASN A 508 17.36 1.56 -6.18
C ASN A 508 18.50 0.57 -6.30
N TYR A 509 18.58 -0.40 -5.37
CA TYR A 509 19.62 -1.42 -5.32
C TYR A 509 21.05 -0.83 -5.20
N HIS A 510 22.05 -1.48 -5.80
CA HIS A 510 23.46 -1.04 -5.81
C HIS A 510 24.07 -0.80 -4.42
N GLN A 511 23.73 -1.61 -3.42
CA GLN A 511 24.23 -1.48 -2.04
C GLN A 511 25.76 -1.37 -1.95
N LYS A 512 26.49 -1.97 -2.89
CA LYS A 512 27.97 -1.88 -2.94
C LYS A 512 28.48 -0.47 -3.29
N LYS A 513 27.62 0.38 -3.87
CA LYS A 513 27.93 1.76 -4.26
C LYS A 513 27.57 2.79 -3.19
N VAL A 514 26.95 2.39 -2.11
CA VAL A 514 26.59 3.27 -1.00
C VAL A 514 27.82 3.99 -0.46
N LYS A 515 28.95 3.32 -0.30
CA LYS A 515 30.22 3.90 0.17
C LYS A 515 30.73 5.06 -0.70
N ASP A 516 30.36 5.11 -1.98
CA ASP A 516 30.83 6.13 -2.93
C ASP A 516 29.93 7.41 -2.88
N VAL A 517 28.80 7.38 -2.15
CA VAL A 517 27.81 8.49 -2.09
C VAL A 517 28.40 9.79 -1.57
N PRO A 518 29.18 9.85 -0.46
CA PRO A 518 29.73 11.12 0.03
C PRO A 518 30.64 11.82 -0.97
N GLN A 519 31.34 11.04 -1.79
CA GLN A 519 32.24 11.55 -2.84
C GLN A 519 31.47 11.99 -4.09
N ASN A 520 30.49 11.16 -4.51
CA ASN A 520 29.74 11.37 -5.75
C ASN A 520 28.66 12.45 -5.64
N PHE A 521 28.12 12.65 -4.43
CA PHE A 521 27.01 13.56 -4.16
C PHE A 521 27.28 14.43 -2.92
N PRO A 522 28.34 15.24 -2.95
CA PRO A 522 28.72 16.05 -1.78
C PRO A 522 27.59 17.00 -1.38
N GLY A 523 27.28 17.03 -0.08
CA GLY A 523 26.23 17.90 0.48
C GLY A 523 24.79 17.44 0.25
N LYS A 524 24.55 16.26 -0.31
CA LYS A 524 23.21 15.70 -0.51
C LYS A 524 22.93 14.59 0.52
N PRO A 525 21.78 14.63 1.21
CA PRO A 525 21.29 13.49 1.96
C PRO A 525 21.03 12.27 1.06
N PHE A 526 21.06 11.08 1.64
CA PHE A 526 20.97 9.82 0.91
C PHE A 526 19.97 8.84 1.53
N LEU A 527 19.24 8.14 0.67
CA LEU A 527 18.27 7.12 1.03
C LEU A 527 18.31 5.97 0.01
N MET A 528 18.20 4.74 0.45
CA MET A 528 17.95 3.62 -0.43
C MET A 528 16.45 3.48 -0.68
N THR A 529 16.00 3.96 -1.83
CA THR A 529 14.58 4.01 -2.21
C THR A 529 14.02 2.64 -2.57
N GLU A 530 14.90 1.68 -2.97
CA GLU A 530 14.50 0.31 -3.24
C GLU A 530 15.70 -0.62 -3.02
N THR A 531 15.49 -1.75 -2.34
CA THR A 531 16.58 -2.64 -1.95
C THR A 531 16.21 -4.11 -2.07
N VAL A 532 17.21 -4.97 -1.96
CA VAL A 532 17.09 -6.41 -1.80
C VAL A 532 16.70 -7.12 -3.09
N SER A 533 15.41 -7.29 -3.41
CA SER A 533 14.91 -8.21 -4.45
C SER A 533 15.35 -9.66 -4.23
N ALA A 534 15.27 -10.15 -2.98
CA ALA A 534 15.40 -11.56 -2.68
C ALA A 534 14.20 -12.32 -3.26
N LEU A 535 14.42 -13.57 -3.64
CA LEU A 535 13.43 -14.43 -4.27
C LEU A 535 13.18 -15.62 -3.36
N GLN A 536 11.97 -15.66 -2.77
CA GLN A 536 11.65 -16.66 -1.74
C GLN A 536 10.25 -17.22 -1.93
N THR A 537 10.11 -18.53 -1.71
CA THR A 537 8.84 -19.25 -1.61
C THR A 537 8.70 -19.80 -0.19
N ARG A 538 7.66 -19.42 0.52
CA ARG A 538 7.37 -19.91 1.87
C ARG A 538 7.35 -21.44 1.89
N GLY A 539 8.13 -22.04 2.80
CA GLY A 539 8.11 -23.48 3.06
C GLY A 539 9.00 -24.34 2.14
N TYR A 540 9.62 -23.76 1.10
CA TYR A 540 10.55 -24.47 0.23
C TYR A 540 12.01 -24.13 0.57
N TYR A 541 12.86 -25.14 0.68
CA TYR A 541 14.24 -24.97 1.12
C TYR A 541 15.21 -25.72 0.20
N LYS A 542 16.15 -25.00 -0.40
CA LYS A 542 17.18 -25.57 -1.25
C LYS A 542 18.50 -25.65 -0.51
N MET A 543 19.03 -26.85 -0.40
CA MET A 543 20.27 -27.14 0.32
C MET A 543 21.40 -27.49 -0.66
N PRO A 544 22.64 -27.18 -0.31
CA PRO A 544 23.12 -26.56 0.92
C PRO A 544 22.74 -25.05 0.94
N SER A 545 22.47 -24.52 2.16
CA SER A 545 22.00 -23.15 2.35
C SER A 545 23.08 -22.08 2.18
N ASP A 546 24.35 -22.45 2.18
CA ASP A 546 25.50 -21.56 2.02
C ASP A 546 25.79 -21.15 0.55
N SER A 547 25.01 -21.67 -0.41
CA SER A 547 25.12 -21.33 -1.83
C SER A 547 24.21 -20.19 -2.20
N LEU A 548 24.73 -19.09 -2.77
CA LEU A 548 23.95 -17.97 -3.26
C LEU A 548 23.46 -18.19 -4.69
N PHE A 549 22.15 -18.15 -4.89
CA PHE A 549 21.49 -18.29 -6.18
C PHE A 549 21.02 -16.93 -6.71
N ARG A 550 21.63 -16.47 -7.81
CA ARG A 550 21.19 -15.28 -8.56
C ARG A 550 20.36 -15.71 -9.75
N MET A 551 19.12 -15.29 -9.82
CA MET A 551 18.13 -15.74 -10.79
C MET A 551 17.37 -14.57 -11.46
N PRO A 552 17.00 -14.62 -12.74
CA PRO A 552 17.49 -15.65 -13.66
C PRO A 552 18.98 -15.47 -13.88
N GLY A 553 19.83 -16.26 -14.10
CA GLY A 553 21.24 -16.00 -14.44
C GLY A 553 21.37 -15.23 -15.75
N LYS A 554 22.58 -15.13 -16.29
CA LYS A 554 22.85 -14.48 -17.59
C LYS A 554 22.21 -15.20 -18.78
N LYS A 555 21.77 -16.46 -18.61
CA LYS A 555 21.09 -17.25 -19.65
C LYS A 555 19.59 -17.18 -19.49
N ARG A 556 18.90 -16.82 -20.56
CA ARG A 556 17.44 -16.88 -20.69
C ARG A 556 17.04 -17.75 -21.88
N PRO A 557 15.87 -18.39 -21.87
CA PRO A 557 14.91 -18.42 -20.75
C PRO A 557 15.43 -19.17 -19.53
N PHE A 558 15.02 -18.70 -18.34
CA PHE A 558 15.22 -19.43 -17.10
C PHE A 558 14.11 -20.47 -16.97
N THR A 559 14.49 -21.73 -16.80
CA THR A 559 13.55 -22.85 -16.65
C THR A 559 13.91 -23.65 -15.40
N ASP A 560 13.02 -23.62 -14.43
CA ASP A 560 13.00 -24.51 -13.28
C ASP A 560 11.55 -25.02 -13.15
N PRO A 561 11.32 -26.34 -13.37
CA PRO A 561 9.98 -26.88 -13.41
C PRO A 561 9.26 -26.84 -12.06
N THR A 562 9.94 -26.56 -10.98
CA THR A 562 9.33 -26.45 -9.65
C THR A 562 8.62 -25.12 -9.44
N PHE A 563 8.99 -24.06 -10.15
CA PHE A 563 8.55 -22.67 -9.91
C PHE A 563 8.76 -22.21 -8.48
N LEU A 564 9.78 -22.72 -7.77
CA LEU A 564 10.06 -22.47 -6.36
C LEU A 564 11.42 -21.80 -6.17
N CYS A 565 11.48 -20.85 -5.25
CA CYS A 565 12.70 -20.20 -4.78
C CYS A 565 12.95 -20.57 -3.33
N SER A 566 14.21 -20.80 -2.96
CA SER A 566 14.58 -21.19 -1.58
C SER A 566 14.12 -20.15 -0.55
N SER A 567 13.51 -20.59 0.56
CA SER A 567 13.10 -19.72 1.67
C SER A 567 14.27 -19.28 2.57
N TYR A 568 15.45 -19.91 2.43
CA TYR A 568 16.66 -19.34 3.02
C TYR A 568 16.98 -17.99 2.37
N ASP A 569 17.66 -17.12 3.10
CA ASP A 569 18.17 -15.85 2.54
C ASP A 569 19.39 -16.06 1.62
N ASN A 570 19.23 -16.92 0.61
CA ASN A 570 20.27 -17.34 -0.31
C ASN A 570 19.87 -17.29 -1.79
N SER A 571 18.74 -16.64 -2.08
CA SER A 571 18.23 -16.46 -3.45
C SER A 571 17.87 -15.02 -3.70
N CYS A 572 18.32 -14.44 -4.81
CA CYS A 572 17.94 -13.07 -5.19
C CYS A 572 17.91 -12.88 -6.71
N ALA A 573 17.22 -11.82 -7.15
CA ALA A 573 17.23 -11.38 -8.52
C ALA A 573 18.67 -11.01 -8.97
N TYR A 574 18.91 -11.02 -10.28
CA TYR A 574 20.23 -10.74 -10.86
C TYR A 574 20.80 -9.38 -10.39
N TRP A 575 19.95 -8.37 -10.27
CA TRP A 575 20.30 -7.01 -9.81
C TRP A 575 20.26 -6.85 -8.29
N GLY A 576 19.69 -7.82 -7.59
CA GLY A 576 19.42 -7.76 -6.18
C GLY A 576 20.54 -8.27 -5.27
N SER A 577 20.17 -8.45 -4.02
CA SER A 577 20.99 -9.01 -2.95
C SER A 577 20.12 -9.84 -2.01
N THR A 578 20.75 -10.54 -1.08
CA THR A 578 20.02 -11.10 0.06
C THR A 578 19.58 -9.99 1.04
N HIS A 579 18.66 -10.30 1.92
CA HIS A 579 18.19 -9.39 2.97
C HIS A 579 19.32 -8.99 3.92
N GLU A 580 20.08 -9.98 4.39
CA GLU A 580 21.20 -9.76 5.30
C GLU A 580 22.29 -8.88 4.68
N GLN A 581 22.66 -9.12 3.40
CA GLN A 581 23.69 -8.35 2.71
C GLN A 581 23.36 -6.86 2.60
N THR A 582 22.12 -6.52 2.30
CA THR A 582 21.73 -5.10 2.21
C THR A 582 21.52 -4.48 3.57
N TRP A 583 20.87 -5.21 4.50
CA TRP A 583 20.68 -4.68 5.85
C TRP A 583 22.02 -4.37 6.53
N ASP A 584 23.02 -5.20 6.35
CA ASP A 584 24.36 -4.98 6.87
C ASP A 584 24.96 -3.63 6.41
N VAL A 585 24.83 -3.31 5.12
CA VAL A 585 25.29 -2.02 4.58
C VAL A 585 24.48 -0.84 5.17
N VAL A 586 23.16 -0.97 5.23
CA VAL A 586 22.29 0.13 5.71
C VAL A 586 22.47 0.37 7.20
N LYS A 587 22.56 -0.71 8.00
CA LYS A 587 22.78 -0.65 9.46
C LYS A 587 24.08 0.07 9.80
N HIS A 588 25.16 -0.24 9.11
CA HIS A 588 26.50 0.28 9.42
C HIS A 588 26.87 1.55 8.65
N THR A 589 25.91 2.17 7.93
CA THR A 589 26.12 3.44 7.23
C THR A 589 25.35 4.56 7.88
N PRO A 590 25.97 5.41 8.74
CA PRO A 590 25.26 6.45 9.51
C PRO A 590 24.54 7.49 8.63
N TYR A 591 25.15 7.89 7.51
CA TYR A 591 24.57 8.89 6.59
C TYR A 591 23.45 8.34 5.71
N CYS A 592 23.29 7.04 5.62
CA CYS A 592 22.14 6.44 4.97
C CYS A 592 20.90 6.62 5.84
N ALA A 593 19.92 7.39 5.37
CA ALA A 593 18.67 7.62 6.10
C ALA A 593 17.90 6.33 6.40
N GLY A 594 18.06 5.30 5.56
CA GLY A 594 17.45 4.00 5.71
C GLY A 594 17.23 3.32 4.36
N GLN A 595 16.27 2.38 4.31
CA GLN A 595 15.97 1.62 3.12
C GLN A 595 14.46 1.40 2.96
N PHE A 596 14.05 1.07 1.72
CA PHE A 596 12.76 0.49 1.41
C PHE A 596 12.97 -0.85 0.70
N ILE A 597 12.53 -1.92 1.33
CA ILE A 597 12.73 -3.28 0.83
C ILE A 597 11.76 -3.56 -0.30
N TRP A 598 12.22 -4.12 -1.38
CA TRP A 598 11.40 -4.69 -2.44
C TRP A 598 11.15 -6.19 -2.16
N THR A 599 9.98 -6.61 -1.60
CA THR A 599 8.85 -5.81 -1.13
C THR A 599 8.32 -6.30 0.22
N GLY A 600 7.36 -5.57 0.83
CA GLY A 600 6.72 -6.03 2.07
C GLY A 600 5.88 -7.28 1.88
N PHE A 601 5.05 -7.31 0.82
CA PHE A 601 4.23 -8.47 0.43
C PHE A 601 4.57 -8.91 -0.98
N ASP A 602 4.39 -10.20 -1.27
CA ASP A 602 4.21 -10.61 -2.64
C ASP A 602 2.97 -9.93 -3.22
N TYR A 603 3.01 -9.63 -4.51
CA TYR A 603 1.94 -8.95 -5.24
C TYR A 603 1.63 -9.69 -6.54
N ILE A 604 0.46 -9.44 -7.09
CA ILE A 604 0.05 -10.03 -8.36
C ILE A 604 0.87 -9.41 -9.49
N GLY A 605 1.44 -10.25 -10.36
CA GLY A 605 2.34 -9.85 -11.45
C GLY A 605 3.81 -10.01 -11.11
N GLU A 606 4.65 -9.65 -12.06
CA GLU A 606 6.13 -9.62 -11.98
C GLU A 606 6.76 -10.90 -11.38
N PRO A 607 6.50 -12.09 -11.94
CA PRO A 607 6.86 -13.36 -11.34
C PRO A 607 8.33 -13.74 -11.53
N THR A 608 9.23 -12.76 -11.64
CA THR A 608 10.68 -13.02 -11.75
C THR A 608 11.14 -14.03 -10.69
N PRO A 609 11.89 -15.09 -11.05
CA PRO A 609 12.59 -15.30 -12.34
C PRO A 609 11.77 -16.09 -13.39
N PHE A 610 10.54 -16.43 -13.08
CA PHE A 610 9.72 -17.35 -13.89
C PHE A 610 8.81 -16.59 -14.85
N ASN A 611 8.19 -17.34 -15.75
CA ASN A 611 7.09 -16.93 -16.61
C ASN A 611 5.83 -17.73 -16.25
N PHE A 612 4.73 -17.50 -16.96
CA PHE A 612 3.53 -18.27 -16.78
C PHE A 612 3.80 -19.79 -16.71
N PRO A 613 3.23 -20.53 -15.75
CA PRO A 613 2.10 -20.23 -14.90
C PRO A 613 2.38 -19.38 -13.64
N ALA A 614 3.64 -19.02 -13.37
CA ALA A 614 3.92 -18.07 -12.33
C ALA A 614 3.29 -16.70 -12.70
N ARG A 615 2.56 -16.08 -11.76
CA ARG A 615 1.71 -14.91 -12.01
C ARG A 615 1.72 -13.91 -10.87
N SER A 616 2.49 -14.18 -9.82
CA SER A 616 2.74 -13.23 -8.73
C SER A 616 4.21 -13.26 -8.34
N SER A 617 4.64 -12.21 -7.65
CA SER A 617 6.03 -12.01 -7.29
C SER A 617 6.53 -13.01 -6.24
N TYR A 618 7.86 -13.08 -6.09
CA TYR A 618 8.57 -13.85 -5.09
C TYR A 618 9.32 -12.94 -4.10
N PHE A 619 9.22 -11.62 -4.28
CA PHE A 619 10.02 -10.61 -3.59
C PHE A 619 9.53 -10.31 -2.17
N GLY A 620 8.27 -10.58 -1.88
CA GLY A 620 7.65 -10.23 -0.61
C GLY A 620 8.31 -10.89 0.60
N ILE A 621 8.43 -10.15 1.69
CA ILE A 621 8.78 -10.69 3.01
C ILE A 621 7.62 -11.53 3.56
N VAL A 622 6.40 -11.22 3.13
CA VAL A 622 5.16 -11.94 3.40
C VAL A 622 4.62 -12.43 2.05
N ASP A 623 4.09 -13.65 2.00
CA ASP A 623 3.51 -14.18 0.76
C ASP A 623 2.16 -13.49 0.41
N LEU A 624 1.64 -13.75 -0.78
CA LEU A 624 0.43 -13.11 -1.29
C LEU A 624 -0.81 -13.34 -0.40
N ALA A 625 -0.91 -14.50 0.24
CA ALA A 625 -1.97 -14.82 1.19
C ALA A 625 -1.79 -14.15 2.57
N GLY A 626 -0.63 -13.55 2.80
CA GLY A 626 -0.29 -12.88 4.05
C GLY A 626 0.29 -13.81 5.10
N PHE A 627 1.04 -14.84 4.70
CA PHE A 627 1.83 -15.65 5.62
C PHE A 627 3.29 -15.19 5.59
N PRO A 628 3.92 -14.88 6.75
CA PRO A 628 5.31 -14.49 6.83
C PRO A 628 6.24 -15.56 6.23
N LYS A 629 7.25 -15.13 5.47
CA LYS A 629 8.41 -15.94 5.09
C LYS A 629 9.47 -15.85 6.20
N ASP A 630 10.52 -16.69 6.14
CA ASP A 630 11.48 -16.74 7.26
C ASP A 630 12.26 -15.44 7.45
N CYS A 631 12.54 -14.69 6.38
CA CYS A 631 13.19 -13.37 6.44
C CYS A 631 12.42 -12.30 7.24
N TYR A 632 11.11 -12.46 7.42
CA TYR A 632 10.31 -11.61 8.30
C TYR A 632 10.88 -11.58 9.72
N TYR A 633 11.28 -12.74 10.23
CA TYR A 633 11.81 -12.87 11.59
C TYR A 633 13.24 -12.34 11.72
N MET A 634 14.02 -12.32 10.63
CA MET A 634 15.30 -11.63 10.60
C MET A 634 15.10 -10.13 10.87
N TYR A 635 14.21 -9.47 10.10
CA TYR A 635 13.94 -8.07 10.33
C TYR A 635 13.30 -7.79 11.68
N GLN A 636 12.37 -8.63 12.13
CA GLN A 636 11.75 -8.48 13.45
C GLN A 636 12.80 -8.55 14.57
N SER A 637 13.81 -9.42 14.44
CA SER A 637 14.90 -9.51 15.43
C SER A 637 15.84 -8.31 15.41
N GLU A 638 15.96 -7.60 14.28
CA GLU A 638 16.84 -6.44 14.12
C GLU A 638 16.13 -5.09 14.35
N TRP A 639 14.83 -5.03 14.06
CA TRP A 639 14.07 -3.78 14.04
C TRP A 639 13.15 -3.58 15.25
N THR A 640 13.05 -4.58 16.11
CA THR A 640 12.18 -4.51 17.29
C THR A 640 12.88 -5.00 18.56
N ASP A 641 12.37 -4.52 19.70
CA ASP A 641 12.76 -5.04 21.03
C ASP A 641 11.90 -6.25 21.46
N LYS A 642 11.08 -6.80 20.58
CA LYS A 642 10.30 -8.02 20.86
C LYS A 642 11.24 -9.22 20.89
N PRO A 643 11.09 -10.13 21.87
CA PRO A 643 11.84 -11.37 21.84
C PRO A 643 11.54 -12.18 20.58
N VAL A 644 12.56 -12.50 19.82
CA VAL A 644 12.50 -13.32 18.61
C VAL A 644 13.38 -14.53 18.79
N LEU A 645 12.83 -15.71 18.51
CA LEU A 645 13.54 -16.96 18.39
C LEU A 645 12.86 -17.77 17.30
N HIS A 646 13.45 -17.84 16.11
CA HIS A 646 12.83 -18.44 14.92
C HIS A 646 13.73 -19.50 14.31
N LEU A 647 13.39 -20.77 14.57
CA LEU A 647 14.03 -21.94 14.01
C LEU A 647 13.36 -22.34 12.69
N PHE A 648 14.13 -22.54 11.64
CA PHE A 648 13.67 -23.06 10.35
C PHE A 648 14.78 -23.88 9.67
N PRO A 649 14.43 -24.73 8.69
CA PRO A 649 13.11 -25.07 8.15
C PRO A 649 12.23 -25.89 9.10
N HIS A 650 11.10 -26.40 8.56
CA HIS A 650 10.29 -27.44 9.21
C HIS A 650 11.09 -28.72 9.43
N TRP A 651 10.61 -29.63 10.32
CA TRP A 651 11.30 -30.85 10.64
C TRP A 651 10.60 -32.11 10.07
N ASN A 652 10.37 -32.09 8.71
CA ASN A 652 9.80 -33.20 7.95
C ASN A 652 10.62 -33.40 6.68
N TRP A 653 11.54 -34.37 6.72
CA TRP A 653 12.48 -34.64 5.64
C TRP A 653 12.61 -36.15 5.40
N ILE A 654 13.51 -36.59 4.53
CA ILE A 654 13.85 -38.01 4.34
C ILE A 654 14.85 -38.37 5.44
N GLU A 655 14.59 -39.47 6.15
CA GLU A 655 15.49 -39.96 7.17
C GLU A 655 16.93 -40.15 6.64
N GLY A 656 17.89 -39.62 7.39
CA GLY A 656 19.30 -39.60 6.99
C GLY A 656 19.71 -38.42 6.08
N GLN A 657 18.76 -37.60 5.63
CA GLN A 657 19.07 -36.40 4.83
C GLN A 657 19.80 -35.35 5.67
N THR A 658 20.81 -34.70 5.08
CA THR A 658 21.50 -33.57 5.70
C THR A 658 20.66 -32.31 5.56
N ILE A 659 20.37 -31.64 6.68
CA ILE A 659 19.51 -30.45 6.77
C ILE A 659 20.30 -29.31 7.41
N ASP A 660 20.17 -28.13 6.80
CA ASP A 660 20.70 -26.89 7.38
C ASP A 660 19.58 -26.24 8.20
N LEU A 661 19.72 -26.23 9.53
CA LEU A 661 18.82 -25.51 10.42
C LEU A 661 19.37 -24.12 10.72
N TRP A 662 18.59 -23.08 10.43
CA TRP A 662 18.91 -21.69 10.75
C TRP A 662 18.04 -21.21 11.92
N CYS A 663 18.58 -20.25 12.69
CA CYS A 663 17.84 -19.59 13.75
C CYS A 663 18.10 -18.10 13.74
N TYR A 664 17.04 -17.32 13.52
CA TYR A 664 17.02 -15.88 13.80
C TYR A 664 16.67 -15.64 15.25
N TYR A 665 17.42 -14.81 15.95
CA TYR A 665 17.14 -14.50 17.34
C TYR A 665 17.66 -13.11 17.76
N ASN A 666 17.08 -12.58 18.83
CA ASN A 666 17.58 -11.42 19.55
C ASN A 666 17.44 -11.62 21.06
N GLN A 667 17.91 -10.66 21.85
CA GLN A 667 17.82 -10.64 23.32
C GLN A 667 18.37 -11.89 24.05
N ALA A 668 19.23 -12.64 23.38
CA ALA A 668 19.96 -13.78 23.90
C ALA A 668 21.42 -13.71 23.48
N ASP A 669 22.31 -14.32 24.29
CA ASP A 669 23.75 -14.36 24.01
C ASP A 669 24.08 -15.58 23.12
N GLU A 670 23.33 -16.67 23.30
CA GLU A 670 23.58 -17.94 22.64
C GLU A 670 22.29 -18.73 22.41
N VAL A 671 22.35 -19.63 21.43
CA VAL A 671 21.30 -20.59 21.13
C VAL A 671 21.91 -21.98 21.00
N GLU A 672 21.30 -22.97 21.67
CA GLU A 672 21.68 -24.37 21.59
C GLU A 672 20.61 -25.17 20.86
N LEU A 673 21.01 -25.98 19.88
CA LEU A 673 20.12 -26.88 19.14
C LEU A 673 20.12 -28.27 19.77
N PHE A 674 18.94 -28.85 19.89
CA PHE A 674 18.72 -30.23 20.29
C PHE A 674 17.95 -31.00 19.22
N ILE A 675 18.40 -32.20 18.86
CA ILE A 675 17.66 -33.16 18.05
C ILE A 675 17.32 -34.33 18.93
N ASN A 676 16.04 -34.61 19.11
CA ASN A 676 15.51 -35.66 20.00
C ASN A 676 16.16 -35.65 21.41
N GLY A 677 16.35 -34.46 21.96
CA GLY A 677 16.97 -34.24 23.28
C GLY A 677 18.49 -34.25 23.31
N LYS A 678 19.16 -34.61 22.20
CA LYS A 678 20.61 -34.62 22.07
C LYS A 678 21.12 -33.27 21.56
N SER A 679 22.02 -32.63 22.32
CA SER A 679 22.65 -31.37 21.92
C SER A 679 23.46 -31.51 20.64
N GLN A 680 23.27 -30.55 19.72
CA GLN A 680 24.05 -30.38 18.49
C GLN A 680 25.04 -29.21 18.60
N GLY A 681 25.21 -28.71 19.83
CA GLY A 681 26.13 -27.65 20.19
C GLY A 681 25.48 -26.25 20.23
N VAL A 682 26.19 -25.39 20.94
CA VAL A 682 25.82 -23.97 21.12
C VAL A 682 26.37 -23.16 19.96
N ARG A 683 25.60 -22.14 19.53
CA ARG A 683 26.01 -21.13 18.55
C ARG A 683 25.73 -19.73 19.11
N GLN A 684 26.59 -18.78 18.71
CA GLN A 684 26.50 -17.36 19.05
C GLN A 684 26.77 -16.54 17.81
N LYS A 685 26.11 -15.39 17.66
CA LYS A 685 26.52 -14.37 16.69
C LYS A 685 27.86 -13.80 17.16
N ARG A 686 28.88 -13.88 16.31
CA ARG A 686 30.27 -13.47 16.67
C ARG A 686 30.47 -11.97 16.68
N ASN A 687 29.62 -11.26 15.94
CA ASN A 687 29.63 -9.81 15.80
C ASN A 687 28.28 -9.31 15.28
N ASP A 688 28.12 -8.01 15.12
CA ASP A 688 26.88 -7.37 14.66
C ASP A 688 26.65 -7.41 13.13
N HIS A 689 27.53 -8.09 12.38
CA HIS A 689 27.38 -8.42 10.96
C HIS A 689 26.79 -9.82 10.74
N GLU A 690 26.50 -10.56 11.79
CA GLU A 690 25.87 -11.88 11.72
C GLU A 690 24.41 -11.78 12.18
N TYR A 691 23.49 -12.22 11.34
CA TYR A 691 22.05 -12.08 11.57
C TYR A 691 21.38 -13.39 11.95
N HIS A 692 21.98 -14.55 11.61
CA HIS A 692 21.51 -15.87 12.00
C HIS A 692 22.64 -16.73 12.55
N VAL A 693 22.26 -17.84 13.18
CA VAL A 693 23.15 -18.96 13.45
C VAL A 693 22.64 -20.21 12.77
N ALA A 694 23.53 -21.15 12.40
CA ALA A 694 23.17 -22.32 11.63
C ALA A 694 23.84 -23.60 12.14
N TRP A 695 23.17 -24.72 11.95
CA TRP A 695 23.69 -26.08 12.19
C TRP A 695 23.40 -26.94 10.96
N ARG A 696 24.34 -27.75 10.57
CA ARG A 696 24.18 -28.80 9.55
C ARG A 696 24.08 -30.13 10.23
N VAL A 697 22.92 -30.75 10.18
CA VAL A 697 22.58 -31.94 10.94
C VAL A 697 21.90 -32.99 10.07
N THR A 698 21.96 -34.26 10.52
CA THR A 698 21.21 -35.34 9.86
C THR A 698 19.80 -35.36 10.41
N PHE A 699 18.82 -35.48 9.52
CA PHE A 699 17.44 -35.62 9.91
C PHE A 699 17.14 -36.98 10.52
N GLU A 700 16.55 -36.95 11.71
CA GLU A 700 15.92 -38.05 12.39
C GLU A 700 14.50 -37.63 12.78
N PRO A 701 13.46 -38.47 12.51
CA PRO A 701 12.08 -38.12 12.92
C PRO A 701 11.99 -37.82 14.41
N GLY A 702 11.19 -36.83 14.78
CA GLY A 702 11.03 -36.43 16.19
C GLY A 702 11.00 -34.90 16.34
N GLU A 703 11.89 -34.34 17.16
CA GLU A 703 11.91 -32.94 17.53
C GLU A 703 13.26 -32.28 17.25
N ALA A 704 13.26 -31.17 16.53
CA ALA A 704 14.35 -30.21 16.52
C ALA A 704 13.96 -29.03 17.40
N ARG A 705 14.70 -28.76 18.47
CA ARG A 705 14.40 -27.72 19.46
C ARG A 705 15.60 -26.82 19.70
N VAL A 706 15.38 -25.53 19.74
CA VAL A 706 16.38 -24.53 20.12
C VAL A 706 16.05 -23.94 21.48
N VAL A 707 17.08 -23.69 22.28
CA VAL A 707 17.03 -23.04 23.58
C VAL A 707 17.94 -21.83 23.57
N ALA A 708 17.34 -20.65 23.72
CA ALA A 708 18.06 -19.38 23.80
C ALA A 708 18.40 -19.04 25.25
N ARG A 709 19.64 -18.61 25.52
CA ARG A 709 20.09 -18.23 26.85
C ARG A 709 20.68 -16.81 26.85
N LYS A 710 20.48 -16.14 27.96
CA LYS A 710 21.10 -14.86 28.27
C LYS A 710 21.74 -14.94 29.66
N ASN A 711 23.03 -14.66 29.76
CA ASN A 711 23.79 -14.81 31.00
C ASN A 711 23.60 -16.21 31.66
N GLY A 712 23.59 -17.27 30.83
CA GLY A 712 23.39 -18.64 31.23
C GLY A 712 21.94 -19.05 31.61
N LYS A 713 21.00 -18.10 31.63
CA LYS A 713 19.57 -18.36 31.91
C LYS A 713 18.79 -18.55 30.63
N VAL A 714 17.87 -19.50 30.59
CA VAL A 714 16.94 -19.73 29.49
C VAL A 714 16.01 -18.54 29.40
N VAL A 715 15.94 -17.93 28.20
CA VAL A 715 15.07 -16.80 27.88
C VAL A 715 14.04 -17.14 26.81
N GLY A 716 14.18 -18.27 26.10
CA GLY A 716 13.21 -18.73 25.12
C GLY A 716 13.50 -20.15 24.63
N GLU A 717 12.47 -20.81 24.16
CA GLU A 717 12.55 -22.11 23.49
C GLU A 717 11.60 -22.16 22.31
N GLN A 718 11.99 -22.83 21.23
CA GLN A 718 11.14 -23.13 20.10
C GLN A 718 11.46 -24.53 19.55
N ALA A 719 10.40 -25.26 19.21
CA ALA A 719 10.54 -26.59 18.62
C ALA A 719 9.88 -26.69 17.25
N ARG A 720 10.43 -27.55 16.40
CA ARG A 720 9.85 -28.06 15.17
C ARG A 720 9.72 -29.57 15.32
N LYS A 721 8.50 -30.08 15.22
CA LYS A 721 8.24 -31.52 15.34
C LYS A 721 7.95 -32.11 13.97
N THR A 722 8.37 -33.34 13.78
CA THR A 722 8.00 -34.11 12.61
C THR A 722 6.50 -34.38 12.67
N ALA A 723 5.75 -33.79 11.74
CA ALA A 723 4.33 -34.01 11.61
C ALA A 723 4.06 -35.40 11.01
N GLY A 724 3.02 -36.06 11.51
CA GLY A 724 2.47 -37.27 10.93
C GLY A 724 1.61 -36.99 9.69
N THR A 725 0.74 -37.95 9.34
CA THR A 725 -0.22 -37.80 8.25
C THR A 725 -1.25 -36.69 8.56
N PRO A 726 -1.70 -35.95 7.53
CA PRO A 726 -2.78 -34.99 7.67
C PRO A 726 -4.01 -35.62 8.36
N HIS A 727 -4.58 -34.94 9.34
CA HIS A 727 -5.67 -35.47 10.14
C HIS A 727 -6.86 -34.52 10.28
N HIS A 728 -6.63 -33.23 10.53
CA HIS A 728 -7.69 -32.25 10.69
C HIS A 728 -7.29 -30.85 10.21
N ILE A 729 -8.29 -30.00 10.04
CA ILE A 729 -8.14 -28.60 9.65
C ILE A 729 -8.12 -27.76 10.92
N ARG A 730 -7.24 -26.76 10.99
CA ARG A 730 -7.24 -25.72 12.01
C ARG A 730 -7.55 -24.36 11.40
N LEU A 731 -8.62 -23.70 11.90
CA LEU A 731 -9.06 -22.37 11.47
C LEU A 731 -8.72 -21.33 12.53
N THR A 732 -8.04 -20.26 12.13
CA THR A 732 -7.66 -19.17 13.02
C THR A 732 -8.06 -17.83 12.40
N PRO A 733 -9.17 -17.20 12.84
CA PRO A 733 -9.57 -15.89 12.36
C PRO A 733 -8.72 -14.80 13.02
N ASN A 734 -8.34 -13.77 12.26
CA ASN A 734 -7.70 -12.59 12.83
C ASN A 734 -8.67 -11.69 13.60
N ARG A 735 -9.98 -11.80 13.31
CA ARG A 735 -11.07 -11.11 14.01
C ARG A 735 -12.27 -12.04 14.14
N GLN A 736 -12.91 -12.01 15.31
CA GLN A 736 -14.14 -12.76 15.60
C GLN A 736 -15.39 -11.88 15.64
N VAL A 737 -15.22 -10.56 15.61
CA VAL A 737 -16.30 -9.58 15.58
C VAL A 737 -16.09 -8.62 14.41
N LEU A 738 -17.09 -8.49 13.57
CA LEU A 738 -17.12 -7.66 12.39
C LEU A 738 -18.24 -6.62 12.49
N LYS A 739 -18.14 -5.54 11.73
CA LYS A 739 -19.24 -4.58 11.57
C LYS A 739 -20.20 -5.11 10.51
N ALA A 740 -21.51 -5.04 10.76
CA ALA A 740 -22.54 -5.41 9.78
C ALA A 740 -22.75 -4.27 8.76
N ASN A 741 -21.71 -3.94 8.00
CA ASN A 741 -21.68 -2.79 7.07
C ASN A 741 -21.44 -3.18 5.60
N GLY A 742 -21.46 -4.49 5.29
CA GLY A 742 -21.21 -5.01 3.95
C GLY A 742 -19.75 -4.96 3.48
N ARG A 743 -18.79 -4.56 4.34
CA ARG A 743 -17.38 -4.34 3.97
C ARG A 743 -16.37 -4.92 4.95
N SER A 744 -16.74 -5.11 6.22
CA SER A 744 -15.83 -5.59 7.25
C SER A 744 -15.38 -7.02 7.00
N LEU A 745 -14.07 -7.28 7.17
CA LEU A 745 -13.41 -8.54 6.80
C LEU A 745 -12.86 -9.30 8.00
N SER A 746 -12.93 -10.62 7.95
CA SER A 746 -12.13 -11.54 8.75
C SER A 746 -11.25 -12.39 7.84
N PHE A 747 -9.95 -12.36 8.06
CA PHE A 747 -8.95 -13.19 7.39
C PHE A 747 -8.73 -14.44 8.23
N VAL A 748 -9.16 -15.59 7.72
CA VAL A 748 -9.09 -16.86 8.44
C VAL A 748 -7.94 -17.68 7.88
N SER A 749 -6.88 -17.85 8.67
CA SER A 749 -5.78 -18.76 8.37
C SER A 749 -6.28 -20.20 8.51
N VAL A 750 -5.96 -21.02 7.52
CA VAL A 750 -6.34 -22.43 7.42
C VAL A 750 -5.06 -23.26 7.40
N GLU A 751 -4.95 -24.21 8.31
CA GLU A 751 -3.79 -25.09 8.41
C GLU A 751 -4.24 -26.55 8.39
N VAL A 752 -3.51 -27.36 7.63
CA VAL A 752 -3.66 -28.82 7.64
C VAL A 752 -2.68 -29.37 8.66
N VAL A 753 -3.20 -30.04 9.69
CA VAL A 753 -2.39 -30.52 10.82
C VAL A 753 -2.59 -32.01 11.05
N ASP A 754 -1.59 -32.65 11.66
CA ASP A 754 -1.67 -34.04 12.08
C ASP A 754 -2.56 -34.23 13.32
N LYS A 755 -2.64 -35.46 13.86
CA LYS A 755 -3.43 -35.79 15.04
C LYS A 755 -2.97 -35.03 16.30
N ASP A 756 -1.69 -34.66 16.36
CA ASP A 756 -1.07 -33.97 17.52
C ASP A 756 -1.09 -32.42 17.33
N GLY A 757 -1.67 -31.94 16.24
CA GLY A 757 -1.79 -30.51 15.90
C GLY A 757 -0.54 -29.88 15.29
N ASN A 758 0.44 -30.69 14.85
CA ASN A 758 1.60 -30.19 14.13
C ASN A 758 1.22 -29.87 12.67
N LEU A 759 1.71 -28.76 12.15
CA LEU A 759 1.53 -28.41 10.73
C LEU A 759 2.15 -29.47 9.84
N CYS A 760 1.39 -29.99 8.88
CA CYS A 760 1.88 -30.89 7.85
C CYS A 760 2.47 -30.05 6.69
N PRO A 761 3.81 -29.88 6.61
CA PRO A 761 4.42 -28.89 5.71
C PRO A 761 4.34 -29.28 4.23
N TRP A 762 4.01 -30.53 3.92
CA TRP A 762 3.84 -31.03 2.55
C TRP A 762 2.38 -31.23 2.15
N ALA A 763 1.43 -30.84 3.01
CA ALA A 763 0.01 -31.03 2.72
C ALA A 763 -0.44 -30.10 1.60
N GLU A 764 -1.15 -30.70 0.62
CA GLU A 764 -1.75 -30.04 -0.54
C GLU A 764 -3.25 -30.34 -0.67
N ASN A 765 -3.89 -30.69 0.44
CA ASN A 765 -5.32 -31.05 0.47
C ASN A 765 -6.15 -29.87 -0.09
N ASN A 766 -7.16 -30.18 -0.93
CA ASN A 766 -8.14 -29.21 -1.33
C ASN A 766 -9.16 -29.00 -0.21
N ILE A 767 -9.35 -27.74 0.20
CA ILE A 767 -10.21 -27.36 1.32
C ILE A 767 -11.43 -26.61 0.75
N HIS A 768 -12.62 -27.14 1.05
CA HIS A 768 -13.90 -26.55 0.69
C HIS A 768 -14.47 -25.75 1.86
N PHE A 769 -14.95 -24.56 1.56
CA PHE A 769 -15.53 -23.64 2.51
C PHE A 769 -17.02 -23.47 2.32
N SER A 770 -17.77 -23.44 3.40
CA SER A 770 -19.18 -23.09 3.40
C SER A 770 -19.47 -22.06 4.50
N LEU A 771 -20.36 -21.12 4.16
CA LEU A 771 -20.80 -20.06 5.09
C LEU A 771 -22.30 -20.15 5.34
N SER A 772 -22.70 -19.81 6.56
CA SER A 772 -24.08 -19.45 6.90
C SER A 772 -24.10 -18.10 7.63
N GLY A 773 -25.28 -17.46 7.66
CA GLY A 773 -25.42 -16.09 8.16
C GLY A 773 -25.34 -15.05 7.02
N ASP A 774 -25.45 -13.77 7.38
CA ASP A 774 -25.36 -12.65 6.40
C ASP A 774 -23.88 -12.32 6.13
N ALA A 775 -23.27 -13.08 5.21
CA ALA A 775 -21.86 -12.98 4.84
C ALA A 775 -21.56 -13.64 3.49
N LYS A 776 -20.42 -13.31 2.92
CA LYS A 776 -19.86 -13.97 1.73
C LYS A 776 -18.38 -14.30 1.89
N ILE A 777 -17.87 -15.24 1.10
CA ILE A 777 -16.45 -15.43 0.89
C ILE A 777 -15.99 -14.32 -0.06
N ALA A 778 -15.11 -13.44 0.40
CA ALA A 778 -14.57 -12.35 -0.40
C ALA A 778 -13.39 -12.79 -1.27
N GLY A 779 -12.73 -13.88 -0.88
CA GLY A 779 -11.65 -14.48 -1.64
C GLY A 779 -10.97 -15.61 -0.89
N VAL A 780 -10.22 -16.44 -1.63
CA VAL A 780 -9.40 -17.52 -1.10
C VAL A 780 -8.00 -17.45 -1.73
N ASP A 781 -6.96 -17.78 -0.95
CA ASP A 781 -5.58 -17.80 -1.43
C ASP A 781 -4.76 -18.87 -0.68
N ASN A 782 -3.56 -19.19 -1.18
CA ASN A 782 -2.63 -20.10 -0.49
C ASN A 782 -1.19 -19.57 -0.49
N GLY A 783 -0.94 -18.42 -1.12
CA GLY A 783 0.37 -17.83 -1.26
C GLY A 783 1.27 -18.50 -2.32
N SER A 784 0.73 -19.44 -3.11
CA SER A 784 1.47 -20.01 -4.25
C SER A 784 1.56 -19.00 -5.39
N PRO A 785 2.76 -18.66 -5.87
CA PRO A 785 2.93 -17.69 -6.95
C PRO A 785 2.53 -18.23 -8.33
N PHE A 786 2.29 -19.52 -8.46
CA PHE A 786 1.95 -20.19 -9.73
C PHE A 786 0.63 -20.97 -9.71
N SER A 787 -0.13 -20.90 -8.62
CA SER A 787 -1.49 -21.48 -8.61
C SER A 787 -2.40 -20.70 -9.54
N LEU A 788 -3.12 -21.42 -10.41
CA LEU A 788 -4.11 -20.86 -11.34
C LEU A 788 -5.56 -21.00 -10.84
N GLU A 789 -5.75 -21.42 -9.58
CA GLU A 789 -7.06 -21.46 -8.95
C GLU A 789 -7.62 -20.04 -8.79
N ARG A 790 -8.91 -19.87 -9.09
CA ARG A 790 -9.60 -18.59 -8.92
C ARG A 790 -9.51 -18.08 -7.49
N PHE A 791 -9.34 -16.78 -7.33
CA PHE A 791 -9.43 -16.12 -6.02
C PHE A 791 -10.88 -16.04 -5.52
N GLN A 792 -11.83 -15.83 -6.43
CA GLN A 792 -13.26 -15.78 -6.13
C GLN A 792 -13.85 -17.18 -6.19
N ALA A 793 -13.58 -17.99 -5.17
CA ALA A 793 -14.00 -19.37 -5.06
C ALA A 793 -14.38 -19.73 -3.62
N ASN A 794 -14.99 -20.90 -3.43
CA ASN A 794 -15.30 -21.46 -2.11
C ASN A 794 -14.41 -22.64 -1.75
N GLU A 795 -13.30 -22.82 -2.47
CA GLU A 795 -12.31 -23.86 -2.21
C GLU A 795 -10.90 -23.37 -2.52
N ARG A 796 -9.93 -23.97 -1.89
CA ARG A 796 -8.52 -23.67 -2.14
C ARG A 796 -7.65 -24.86 -1.71
N ARG A 797 -6.74 -25.26 -2.59
CA ARG A 797 -5.69 -26.23 -2.25
C ARG A 797 -4.71 -25.61 -1.25
N ALA A 798 -4.35 -26.34 -0.22
CA ALA A 798 -3.27 -25.93 0.70
C ALA A 798 -1.92 -25.87 -0.04
N PHE A 799 -1.08 -24.93 0.33
CA PHE A 799 0.28 -24.78 -0.19
C PHE A 799 1.25 -24.76 1.01
N PHE A 800 2.13 -25.77 1.07
CA PHE A 800 2.93 -26.03 2.27
C PHE A 800 2.09 -26.04 3.55
N GLY A 801 0.97 -26.80 3.50
CA GLY A 801 0.08 -27.01 4.62
C GLY A 801 -0.87 -25.86 4.97
N LYS A 802 -0.88 -24.77 4.19
CA LYS A 802 -1.68 -23.57 4.55
C LYS A 802 -2.49 -23.05 3.37
N CYS A 803 -3.65 -22.46 3.68
CA CYS A 803 -4.37 -21.55 2.81
C CYS A 803 -5.11 -20.47 3.62
N LEU A 804 -5.75 -19.56 2.93
CA LEU A 804 -6.49 -18.42 3.48
C LEU A 804 -7.91 -18.41 2.92
N VAL A 805 -8.89 -18.10 3.77
CA VAL A 805 -10.22 -17.70 3.36
C VAL A 805 -10.58 -16.35 3.98
N VAL A 806 -11.11 -15.43 3.17
CA VAL A 806 -11.52 -14.09 3.60
C VAL A 806 -13.03 -14.05 3.69
N VAL A 807 -13.57 -13.81 4.88
CA VAL A 807 -15.01 -13.70 5.15
C VAL A 807 -15.39 -12.23 5.24
N GLN A 808 -16.36 -11.81 4.43
CA GLN A 808 -16.92 -10.46 4.44
C GLN A 808 -18.31 -10.48 5.05
N ALA A 809 -18.53 -9.65 6.08
CA ALA A 809 -19.85 -9.46 6.68
C ALA A 809 -20.84 -8.79 5.72
N GLY A 810 -22.10 -9.18 5.80
CA GLY A 810 -23.21 -8.50 5.12
C GLY A 810 -23.63 -7.20 5.82
N LYS A 811 -24.80 -6.68 5.42
CA LYS A 811 -25.34 -5.42 5.95
C LYS A 811 -26.27 -5.61 7.16
N LYS A 812 -26.52 -6.87 7.56
CA LYS A 812 -27.39 -7.19 8.71
C LYS A 812 -26.57 -7.88 9.81
N PRO A 813 -26.75 -7.53 11.08
CA PRO A 813 -26.15 -8.26 12.21
C PRO A 813 -26.47 -9.75 12.12
N SER A 814 -25.46 -10.61 12.31
CA SER A 814 -25.58 -12.04 12.08
C SER A 814 -24.53 -12.83 12.87
N ASN A 815 -24.85 -14.08 13.20
CA ASN A 815 -23.85 -15.06 13.59
C ASN A 815 -23.40 -15.83 12.36
N ILE A 816 -22.21 -15.51 11.88
CA ILE A 816 -21.60 -16.10 10.68
C ILE A 816 -20.91 -17.39 11.10
N GLN A 817 -21.23 -18.48 10.44
CA GLN A 817 -20.59 -19.77 10.68
C GLN A 817 -19.78 -20.17 9.44
N LEU A 818 -18.47 -20.28 9.59
CA LEU A 818 -17.54 -20.76 8.57
C LEU A 818 -17.17 -22.20 8.86
N THR A 819 -17.45 -23.11 7.91
CA THR A 819 -17.05 -24.52 7.97
C THR A 819 -16.06 -24.82 6.85
N ALA A 820 -14.93 -25.46 7.22
CA ALA A 820 -13.93 -25.97 6.28
C ALA A 820 -13.92 -27.50 6.29
N LYS A 821 -13.86 -28.11 5.10
CA LYS A 821 -13.83 -29.58 4.89
C LYS A 821 -12.77 -29.93 3.86
N GLY A 822 -12.13 -31.08 4.02
CA GLY A 822 -11.21 -31.66 3.05
C GLY A 822 -11.33 -33.17 3.04
N VAL A 823 -10.90 -33.81 1.97
CA VAL A 823 -10.88 -35.27 1.87
C VAL A 823 -9.90 -35.81 2.91
N ASP A 824 -10.33 -36.83 3.67
CA ASP A 824 -9.59 -37.50 4.76
C ASP A 824 -9.15 -36.56 5.88
N LEU A 825 -9.82 -35.40 6.04
CA LEU A 825 -9.59 -34.44 7.11
C LEU A 825 -10.83 -34.25 7.97
N ALA A 826 -10.67 -34.31 9.28
CA ALA A 826 -11.74 -33.90 10.19
C ALA A 826 -12.09 -32.42 9.94
N PRO A 827 -13.38 -32.12 9.69
CA PRO A 827 -13.80 -30.75 9.41
C PRO A 827 -13.74 -29.87 10.65
N GLN A 828 -13.61 -28.56 10.43
CA GLN A 828 -13.70 -27.56 11.50
C GLN A 828 -14.71 -26.47 11.15
N THR A 829 -15.43 -26.01 12.19
CA THR A 829 -16.34 -24.89 12.12
C THR A 829 -15.97 -23.85 13.15
N ILE A 830 -16.00 -22.58 12.75
CA ILE A 830 -15.83 -21.43 13.63
C ILE A 830 -17.01 -20.46 13.50
N ASN A 831 -17.24 -19.67 14.55
CA ASN A 831 -18.25 -18.64 14.59
C ASN A 831 -17.58 -17.25 14.56
N ILE A 832 -18.09 -16.36 13.72
CA ILE A 832 -17.71 -14.95 13.60
C ILE A 832 -18.99 -14.15 13.78
N LYS A 833 -19.02 -13.18 14.68
CA LYS A 833 -20.18 -12.35 14.91
C LYS A 833 -20.10 -11.10 14.06
N SER A 834 -21.20 -10.71 13.40
CA SER A 834 -21.35 -9.35 12.84
C SER A 834 -22.37 -8.56 13.64
N GLU A 835 -22.08 -7.27 13.97
CA GLU A 835 -22.89 -6.38 14.81
C GLU A 835 -22.88 -4.94 14.35
#